data_aa8121b4e3806f504b585a0dbf070b82
#
_entry.id   aa8121b4e3806f504b585a0dbf070b82
#
_cell.length_a   1.000
_cell.length_b   1.000
_cell.length_c   1.000
_cell.angle_alpha   90.00
_cell.angle_beta   90.00
_cell.angle_gamma   90.00
#
_symmetry.space_group_name_H-M   'P 1'
#
loop_
_entity.id
_entity.type
_entity.pdbx_description
1 polymer ?
#
loop_
_entity_poly.entity_id
_entity_poly.type
_entity_poly.pdbx_seq_one_letter_code
_entity_poly.pdbx_strand_id
1 'polypeptide(L)'
;MKRILFLLLAGSLLSATAQNFTGKTDVRFKHQMLQDKQQVEAKNKTAATITYKALLQLTDEKYFAELTSAGIKTGARIGTIVTAEFSYEQAMFLMQQSWITRMELAQKLVTRNTKVREHLRADKVYDGLLNDGKVYTGKGVIVGVYDSGLDYKHPDFRVKGKPTQSRIVALWDQTVTGNKPANFNYGAEWNNAEISDDIDGTPTNKLAPHKDQIGHGTHVTGTAAGNKGVAYEADIVFVKGSLSGEGGFASLTTEILDGVKYIYDKAVELNKPCVVNLSLGTHTGAPHDGTSLLETALDNLVNSRPGFIIVAAAGNEGDSYIHFGDKRTISDSAWTYFQTQISGVPAEAYLTIPQSKLNSMSIAFGLDSAGTIFSPATKKIYQSQWYTINQLLNEGELTVPVKYGNGATAGTMTVTSNMLNTGMVEILFEINEAFSFSSRKPAWKIIYKGDADVHGWVETGAWVQNTGTTSGYFSKYVNPDNAYSVGIPGTAKKMVTIGAYVNLASFVNINGDVAKGLNQNNDPAGAIAFFSSNGPTRDGRIKPEITAPGLNVISSLSSTSTFVQNKDKISDYRVAQSGTSMACPASVGAIALYLQKNPSATYQQVILSLQQNARTDNFTATSGSLPNNTWGYGKLDIFDMLNSTMPVGVRPLSSSAFLELYPNPAHSSTALYVKRDVAQMNIQVVDLSGRVMQQLSQSNVTAGAEISIDLSSLSKGVYLVHLQADDDRYSTRIMIQ
;
A
#
# COMPACT_ATOMS: atom_id res chain seq x y z
N MET A 1 5.61 -34.41 -62.34
CA MET A 1 4.40 -35.18 -62.01
C MET A 1 3.98 -35.17 -60.53
N LYS A 2 4.87 -35.13 -59.55
CA LYS A 2 4.49 -35.10 -58.12
C LYS A 2 3.83 -33.79 -57.64
N ARG A 3 4.06 -32.63 -58.29
CA ARG A 3 3.42 -31.32 -57.94
C ARG A 3 1.97 -31.17 -58.43
N ILE A 4 1.59 -31.90 -59.51
CA ILE A 4 0.23 -31.83 -60.10
C ILE A 4 -0.75 -32.74 -59.32
N LEU A 5 -0.25 -33.78 -58.67
CA LEU A 5 -1.08 -34.69 -57.86
C LEU A 5 -1.52 -34.04 -56.54
N PHE A 6 -0.79 -33.03 -56.02
CA PHE A 6 -1.10 -32.32 -54.81
C PHE A 6 -2.28 -31.33 -54.97
N LEU A 7 -2.43 -30.73 -56.15
CA LEU A 7 -3.49 -29.77 -56.46
C LEU A 7 -4.84 -30.44 -56.80
N LEU A 8 -4.86 -31.69 -57.24
CA LEU A 8 -6.07 -32.42 -57.56
C LEU A 8 -6.72 -33.13 -56.34
N LEU A 9 -5.94 -33.41 -55.30
CA LEU A 9 -6.51 -33.93 -54.03
C LEU A 9 -7.12 -32.82 -53.13
N ALA A 10 -6.69 -31.60 -53.25
CA ALA A 10 -7.21 -30.49 -52.46
C ALA A 10 -8.64 -30.06 -52.85
N GLY A 11 -9.01 -30.27 -54.13
CA GLY A 11 -10.35 -29.87 -54.63
C GLY A 11 -11.48 -30.80 -54.24
N SER A 12 -11.23 -32.07 -53.89
CA SER A 12 -12.22 -33.07 -53.55
C SER A 12 -12.46 -33.27 -52.05
N LEU A 13 -11.63 -32.67 -51.18
CA LEU A 13 -11.68 -32.80 -49.71
C LEU A 13 -12.52 -31.75 -49.02
N LEU A 14 -13.02 -30.73 -49.72
CA LEU A 14 -13.86 -29.69 -49.15
C LEU A 14 -15.31 -30.10 -48.83
N SER A 15 -15.73 -31.29 -49.26
CA SER A 15 -17.12 -31.76 -49.03
C SER A 15 -17.27 -32.88 -47.99
N ALA A 16 -16.21 -33.38 -47.40
CA ALA A 16 -16.25 -34.47 -46.44
C ALA A 16 -15.95 -33.99 -44.99
N THR A 17 -16.98 -33.79 -44.28
CA THR A 17 -17.16 -34.05 -42.82
C THR A 17 -16.52 -33.09 -41.82
N ALA A 18 -17.40 -32.39 -41.15
CA ALA A 18 -17.21 -31.72 -39.85
C ALA A 18 -16.79 -32.64 -38.67
N GLN A 19 -16.27 -33.85 -38.99
CA GLN A 19 -16.26 -34.94 -38.00
C GLN A 19 -14.90 -35.32 -37.40
N ASN A 20 -13.74 -34.78 -37.83
CA ASN A 20 -12.48 -35.36 -37.35
C ASN A 20 -11.37 -34.33 -36.96
N PHE A 21 -11.69 -33.28 -36.22
CA PHE A 21 -10.69 -32.55 -35.46
C PHE A 21 -10.39 -33.19 -34.08
N THR A 22 -10.80 -34.43 -33.89
CA THR A 22 -10.73 -35.10 -32.57
C THR A 22 -9.41 -35.85 -32.41
N GLY A 23 -8.73 -35.55 -31.28
CA GLY A 23 -7.65 -36.34 -30.71
C GLY A 23 -6.21 -35.87 -30.94
N LYS A 24 -5.95 -35.02 -31.95
CA LYS A 24 -4.55 -34.57 -32.24
C LYS A 24 -4.34 -33.06 -31.95
N THR A 25 -5.38 -32.27 -31.94
CA THR A 25 -5.30 -30.81 -31.67
C THR A 25 -5.73 -30.48 -30.27
N ASP A 26 -5.09 -29.47 -29.65
CA ASP A 26 -5.65 -28.87 -28.44
C ASP A 26 -6.97 -28.14 -28.76
N VAL A 27 -7.74 -27.81 -27.72
CA VAL A 27 -9.06 -27.18 -27.87
C VAL A 27 -9.00 -25.81 -28.56
N ARG A 28 -7.92 -25.07 -28.38
CA ARG A 28 -7.73 -23.72 -28.96
C ARG A 28 -7.41 -23.82 -30.44
N PHE A 29 -6.56 -24.75 -30.82
CA PHE A 29 -6.24 -24.99 -32.22
C PHE A 29 -7.49 -25.46 -32.96
N LYS A 30 -8.24 -26.38 -32.39
CA LYS A 30 -9.54 -26.83 -32.94
C LYS A 30 -10.49 -25.66 -33.14
N HIS A 31 -10.66 -24.80 -32.13
CA HIS A 31 -11.54 -23.61 -32.20
C HIS A 31 -11.10 -22.65 -33.30
N GLN A 32 -9.80 -22.32 -33.36
CA GLN A 32 -9.25 -21.43 -34.39
C GLN A 32 -9.48 -22.00 -35.80
N MET A 33 -9.24 -23.28 -36.01
CA MET A 33 -9.44 -23.91 -37.30
C MET A 33 -10.91 -23.95 -37.71
N LEU A 34 -11.85 -24.08 -36.78
CA LEU A 34 -13.29 -24.01 -37.09
C LEU A 34 -13.70 -22.60 -37.51
N GLN A 35 -13.17 -21.57 -36.86
CA GLN A 35 -13.40 -20.17 -37.27
C GLN A 35 -12.79 -19.88 -38.64
N ASP A 36 -11.56 -20.30 -38.89
CA ASP A 36 -10.89 -20.09 -40.17
C ASP A 36 -11.57 -20.86 -41.30
N LYS A 37 -12.09 -22.06 -41.05
CA LYS A 37 -12.94 -22.82 -42.00
C LYS A 37 -14.13 -21.99 -42.45
N GLN A 38 -14.87 -21.40 -41.50
CA GLN A 38 -16.02 -20.53 -41.84
C GLN A 38 -15.61 -19.32 -42.70
N GLN A 39 -14.45 -18.73 -42.43
CA GLN A 39 -13.92 -17.60 -43.19
C GLN A 39 -13.51 -18.01 -44.62
N VAL A 40 -12.95 -19.19 -44.79
CA VAL A 40 -12.59 -19.73 -46.08
C VAL A 40 -13.84 -20.10 -46.90
N GLU A 41 -14.82 -20.73 -46.28
CA GLU A 41 -16.11 -21.09 -46.91
C GLU A 41 -16.92 -19.82 -47.33
N ALA A 42 -16.86 -18.75 -46.50
CA ALA A 42 -17.48 -17.47 -46.79
C ALA A 42 -16.69 -16.64 -47.86
N LYS A 43 -15.57 -17.16 -48.39
CA LYS A 43 -14.65 -16.47 -49.33
C LYS A 43 -14.07 -15.16 -48.79
N ASN A 44 -14.09 -14.95 -47.52
CA ASN A 44 -13.49 -13.77 -46.86
C ASN A 44 -11.96 -13.87 -46.73
N LYS A 45 -11.43 -15.10 -46.72
CA LYS A 45 -9.97 -15.40 -46.74
C LYS A 45 -9.67 -16.59 -47.66
N THR A 46 -8.47 -16.64 -48.22
CA THR A 46 -7.99 -17.81 -48.89
C THR A 46 -7.25 -18.73 -47.91
N ALA A 47 -7.41 -20.04 -48.05
CA ALA A 47 -6.76 -21.04 -47.19
C ALA A 47 -5.21 -20.87 -47.14
N ALA A 48 -4.60 -20.43 -48.26
CA ALA A 48 -3.17 -20.19 -48.36
C ALA A 48 -2.69 -18.94 -47.57
N THR A 49 -3.54 -18.01 -47.24
CA THR A 49 -3.18 -16.79 -46.47
C THR A 49 -3.29 -17.00 -44.96
N ILE A 50 -3.90 -18.08 -44.49
CA ILE A 50 -4.03 -18.42 -43.11
C ILE A 50 -2.82 -19.26 -42.69
N THR A 51 -2.04 -18.78 -41.73
CA THR A 51 -0.84 -19.49 -41.21
C THR A 51 -0.95 -19.68 -39.71
N TYR A 52 -0.45 -20.84 -39.26
CA TYR A 52 -0.38 -21.22 -37.84
C TYR A 52 1.07 -21.39 -37.42
N LYS A 53 1.38 -20.98 -36.19
CA LYS A 53 2.57 -21.41 -35.46
C LYS A 53 2.13 -22.39 -34.37
N ALA A 54 2.78 -23.55 -34.32
CA ALA A 54 2.37 -24.63 -33.43
C ALA A 54 3.57 -25.47 -32.96
N LEU A 55 3.36 -26.16 -31.84
CA LEU A 55 4.20 -27.28 -31.43
C LEU A 55 3.60 -28.56 -32.01
N LEU A 56 4.41 -29.34 -32.68
CA LEU A 56 4.02 -30.65 -33.21
C LEU A 56 4.77 -31.73 -32.44
N GLN A 57 4.07 -32.80 -32.05
CA GLN A 57 4.67 -34.00 -31.49
C GLN A 57 4.55 -35.14 -32.51
N LEU A 58 5.68 -35.73 -32.83
CA LEU A 58 5.82 -36.83 -33.77
C LEU A 58 5.92 -38.18 -33.03
N THR A 59 5.64 -39.26 -33.70
CA THR A 59 5.88 -40.61 -33.15
C THR A 59 7.37 -40.97 -33.12
N ASP A 60 8.18 -40.39 -34.01
CA ASP A 60 9.61 -40.69 -34.16
C ASP A 60 10.30 -39.50 -34.86
N GLU A 61 11.56 -39.24 -34.52
CA GLU A 61 12.37 -38.14 -35.06
C GLU A 61 12.63 -38.29 -36.56
N LYS A 62 12.61 -39.50 -37.11
CA LYS A 62 12.77 -39.74 -38.57
C LYS A 62 11.77 -38.98 -39.43
N TYR A 63 10.60 -38.63 -38.89
CA TYR A 63 9.55 -37.87 -39.59
C TYR A 63 9.79 -36.37 -39.70
N PHE A 64 10.90 -35.84 -39.16
CA PHE A 64 11.29 -34.44 -39.43
C PHE A 64 11.55 -34.19 -40.91
N ALA A 65 12.04 -35.20 -41.65
CA ALA A 65 12.26 -35.11 -43.08
C ALA A 65 10.93 -34.96 -43.86
N GLU A 66 9.86 -35.60 -43.39
CA GLU A 66 8.53 -35.50 -44.00
C GLU A 66 7.93 -34.10 -43.83
N LEU A 67 8.14 -33.44 -42.70
CA LEU A 67 7.72 -32.05 -42.49
C LEU A 67 8.41 -31.11 -43.51
N THR A 68 9.71 -31.28 -43.69
CA THR A 68 10.48 -30.51 -44.66
C THR A 68 10.01 -30.76 -46.09
N SER A 69 9.75 -32.04 -46.45
CA SER A 69 9.25 -32.45 -47.77
C SER A 69 7.83 -31.90 -48.04
N ALA A 70 7.01 -31.69 -46.99
CA ALA A 70 5.70 -31.07 -47.09
C ALA A 70 5.74 -29.53 -47.14
N GLY A 71 6.95 -28.94 -47.17
CA GLY A 71 7.16 -27.48 -47.22
C GLY A 71 6.79 -26.77 -45.92
N ILE A 72 6.78 -27.50 -44.81
CA ILE A 72 6.49 -26.93 -43.48
C ILE A 72 7.77 -26.31 -42.92
N LYS A 73 7.70 -25.05 -42.51
CA LYS A 73 8.85 -24.40 -41.86
C LYS A 73 8.97 -24.92 -40.43
N THR A 74 10.12 -25.50 -40.11
CA THR A 74 10.43 -26.02 -38.78
C THR A 74 11.53 -25.19 -38.11
N GLY A 75 11.44 -25.03 -36.78
CA GLY A 75 12.45 -24.38 -35.94
C GLY A 75 13.11 -25.38 -34.98
N ALA A 76 13.03 -25.10 -33.67
CA ALA A 76 13.64 -25.96 -32.63
C ALA A 76 13.08 -27.39 -32.65
N ARG A 77 13.97 -28.36 -32.44
CA ARG A 77 13.66 -29.80 -32.35
C ARG A 77 14.18 -30.33 -31.03
N ILE A 78 13.31 -30.91 -30.22
CA ILE A 78 13.66 -31.44 -28.89
C ILE A 78 12.96 -32.79 -28.75
N GLY A 79 13.75 -33.90 -28.91
CA GLY A 79 13.16 -35.20 -29.05
C GLY A 79 12.16 -35.21 -30.19
N THR A 80 11.01 -35.80 -30.01
CA THR A 80 9.95 -35.86 -31.02
C THR A 80 9.10 -34.59 -31.14
N ILE A 81 9.41 -33.51 -30.39
CA ILE A 81 8.68 -32.25 -30.45
C ILE A 81 9.41 -31.23 -31.33
N VAL A 82 8.67 -30.55 -32.19
CA VAL A 82 9.19 -29.52 -33.10
C VAL A 82 8.31 -28.30 -33.16
N THR A 83 8.91 -27.11 -33.20
CA THR A 83 8.20 -25.86 -33.52
C THR A 83 7.99 -25.79 -35.04
N ALA A 84 6.78 -25.45 -35.49
CA ALA A 84 6.45 -25.40 -36.90
C ALA A 84 5.56 -24.22 -37.26
N GLU A 85 5.72 -23.73 -38.51
CA GLU A 85 4.84 -22.72 -39.13
C GLU A 85 4.30 -23.30 -40.44
N PHE A 86 2.98 -23.31 -40.62
CA PHE A 86 2.32 -23.95 -41.75
C PHE A 86 0.94 -23.29 -42.03
N SER A 87 0.48 -23.51 -43.28
CA SER A 87 -0.83 -22.98 -43.72
C SER A 87 -2.02 -23.80 -43.22
N TYR A 88 -3.24 -23.27 -43.42
CA TYR A 88 -4.48 -24.01 -43.15
C TYR A 88 -4.52 -25.37 -43.89
N GLU A 89 -4.13 -25.40 -45.18
CA GLU A 89 -4.10 -26.62 -45.97
C GLU A 89 -3.07 -27.63 -45.42
N GLN A 90 -1.90 -27.14 -45.03
CA GLN A 90 -0.87 -27.97 -44.37
C GLN A 90 -1.29 -28.49 -43.00
N ALA A 91 -2.09 -27.70 -42.23
CA ALA A 91 -2.66 -28.19 -41.00
C ALA A 91 -3.63 -29.35 -41.21
N MET A 92 -4.50 -29.24 -42.21
CA MET A 92 -5.40 -30.32 -42.61
C MET A 92 -4.62 -31.59 -43.07
N PHE A 93 -3.53 -31.42 -43.80
CA PHE A 93 -2.62 -32.53 -44.18
C PHE A 93 -2.01 -33.17 -42.92
N LEU A 94 -1.44 -32.38 -42.02
CA LEU A 94 -0.78 -32.88 -40.80
C LEU A 94 -1.73 -33.69 -39.89
N MET A 95 -2.97 -33.27 -39.78
CA MET A 95 -3.96 -33.99 -38.97
C MET A 95 -4.26 -35.41 -39.49
N GLN A 96 -4.08 -35.65 -40.78
CA GLN A 96 -4.30 -36.95 -41.38
C GLN A 96 -3.10 -37.92 -41.22
N GLN A 97 -1.94 -37.38 -40.83
CA GLN A 97 -0.70 -38.18 -40.74
C GLN A 97 -0.68 -39.03 -39.46
N SER A 98 -0.50 -40.32 -39.57
CA SER A 98 -0.44 -41.22 -38.41
C SER A 98 0.76 -40.96 -37.50
N TRP A 99 1.81 -40.35 -38.04
CA TRP A 99 3.02 -40.00 -37.29
C TRP A 99 2.94 -38.66 -36.54
N ILE A 100 1.86 -37.89 -36.67
CA ILE A 100 1.54 -36.74 -35.82
C ILE A 100 0.66 -37.24 -34.67
N THR A 101 1.14 -37.09 -33.43
CA THR A 101 0.42 -37.50 -32.23
C THR A 101 -0.30 -36.33 -31.58
N ARG A 102 0.28 -35.13 -31.64
CA ARG A 102 -0.29 -33.91 -31.03
C ARG A 102 0.14 -32.65 -31.78
N MET A 103 -0.78 -31.69 -31.81
CA MET A 103 -0.57 -30.34 -32.36
C MET A 103 -1.11 -29.33 -31.39
N GLU A 104 -0.27 -28.43 -30.88
CA GLU A 104 -0.65 -27.36 -29.97
C GLU A 104 -0.42 -26.00 -30.61
N LEU A 105 -1.46 -25.17 -30.67
CA LEU A 105 -1.34 -23.82 -31.21
C LEU A 105 -0.38 -23.00 -30.35
N ALA A 106 0.58 -22.31 -30.96
CA ALA A 106 1.49 -21.43 -30.26
C ALA A 106 0.72 -20.35 -29.50
N GLN A 107 0.97 -20.28 -28.20
CA GLN A 107 0.34 -19.30 -27.31
C GLN A 107 1.24 -18.08 -27.21
N LYS A 108 0.65 -16.90 -27.21
CA LYS A 108 1.34 -15.67 -26.81
C LYS A 108 1.59 -15.75 -25.31
N LEU A 109 2.80 -16.08 -24.92
CA LEU A 109 3.27 -15.87 -23.54
C LEU A 109 3.46 -14.37 -23.37
N VAL A 110 2.51 -13.71 -22.74
CA VAL A 110 2.71 -12.34 -22.29
C VAL A 110 3.55 -12.41 -21.03
N THR A 111 4.66 -11.68 -21.01
CA THR A 111 5.40 -11.39 -19.79
C THR A 111 4.40 -10.74 -18.81
N ARG A 112 3.96 -11.51 -17.81
CA ARG A 112 2.97 -11.04 -16.85
C ARG A 112 3.66 -10.15 -15.83
N ASN A 113 3.49 -8.86 -15.96
CA ASN A 113 3.66 -7.89 -14.88
C ASN A 113 2.51 -8.03 -13.84
N THR A 114 1.95 -9.21 -13.71
CA THR A 114 0.61 -9.43 -13.19
C THR A 114 0.60 -10.16 -11.86
N LYS A 115 1.78 -10.33 -11.23
CA LYS A 115 1.79 -10.92 -9.89
C LYS A 115 1.00 -10.09 -8.89
N VAL A 116 1.05 -8.77 -8.98
CA VAL A 116 0.20 -7.88 -8.17
C VAL A 116 -1.29 -8.17 -8.40
N ARG A 117 -1.73 -8.25 -9.66
CA ARG A 117 -3.14 -8.56 -10.00
C ARG A 117 -3.55 -9.96 -9.54
N GLU A 118 -2.67 -10.94 -9.70
CA GLU A 118 -2.88 -12.31 -9.24
C GLU A 118 -3.00 -12.36 -7.71
N HIS A 119 -2.10 -11.71 -6.98
CA HIS A 119 -2.15 -11.64 -5.52
C HIS A 119 -3.42 -10.96 -5.00
N LEU A 120 -3.89 -9.92 -5.67
CA LEU A 120 -5.15 -9.24 -5.36
C LEU A 120 -6.39 -9.96 -5.89
N ARG A 121 -6.22 -11.04 -6.68
CA ARG A 121 -7.28 -11.74 -7.42
C ARG A 121 -8.04 -10.85 -8.41
N ALA A 122 -7.43 -9.76 -8.84
CA ALA A 122 -8.01 -8.83 -9.82
C ALA A 122 -8.16 -9.48 -11.20
N ASP A 123 -7.32 -10.45 -11.56
CA ASP A 123 -7.45 -11.20 -12.83
C ASP A 123 -8.82 -11.88 -12.93
N LYS A 124 -9.35 -12.41 -11.82
CA LYS A 124 -10.69 -12.99 -11.77
C LYS A 124 -11.81 -11.97 -12.07
N VAL A 125 -11.59 -10.71 -11.66
CA VAL A 125 -12.51 -9.60 -11.96
C VAL A 125 -12.51 -9.31 -13.46
N TYR A 126 -11.32 -9.28 -14.08
CA TYR A 126 -11.18 -9.02 -15.52
C TYR A 126 -11.66 -10.18 -16.41
N ASP A 127 -11.61 -11.40 -15.88
CA ASP A 127 -12.13 -12.59 -16.55
C ASP A 127 -13.68 -12.71 -16.44
N GLY A 128 -14.36 -11.74 -15.78
CA GLY A 128 -15.80 -11.70 -15.64
C GLY A 128 -16.36 -12.75 -14.67
N LEU A 129 -15.55 -13.22 -13.72
CA LEU A 129 -15.93 -14.29 -12.79
C LEU A 129 -16.70 -13.79 -11.56
N LEU A 130 -17.07 -12.51 -11.52
CA LEU A 130 -17.91 -11.96 -10.46
C LEU A 130 -19.35 -12.48 -10.56
N ASN A 131 -20.05 -12.54 -9.41
CA ASN A 131 -21.43 -13.00 -9.33
C ASN A 131 -22.40 -12.19 -10.22
N ASP A 132 -22.10 -10.92 -10.47
CA ASP A 132 -22.88 -10.04 -11.37
C ASP A 132 -22.46 -10.15 -12.84
N GLY A 133 -21.45 -10.95 -13.16
CA GLY A 133 -20.90 -11.16 -14.51
C GLY A 133 -20.24 -9.92 -15.12
N LYS A 134 -20.03 -8.85 -14.34
CA LYS A 134 -19.44 -7.59 -14.82
C LYS A 134 -17.93 -7.57 -14.65
N VAL A 135 -17.28 -6.74 -15.49
CA VAL A 135 -15.85 -6.45 -15.43
C VAL A 135 -15.67 -5.04 -14.89
N TYR A 136 -14.83 -4.91 -13.85
CA TYR A 136 -14.49 -3.62 -13.27
C TYR A 136 -13.01 -3.34 -13.53
N THR A 137 -12.70 -2.17 -14.08
CA THR A 137 -11.39 -1.78 -14.60
C THR A 137 -10.89 -0.45 -14.03
N GLY A 138 -11.69 0.17 -13.16
CA GLY A 138 -11.51 1.52 -12.64
C GLY A 138 -12.09 2.61 -13.55
N LYS A 139 -12.78 2.26 -14.64
CA LYS A 139 -13.37 3.21 -15.57
C LYS A 139 -14.37 4.14 -14.87
N GLY A 140 -14.20 5.46 -15.07
CA GLY A 140 -15.05 6.48 -14.45
C GLY A 140 -14.64 6.83 -13.00
N VAL A 141 -13.54 6.28 -12.51
CA VAL A 141 -12.95 6.61 -11.20
C VAL A 141 -11.65 7.37 -11.42
N ILE A 142 -11.35 8.33 -10.57
CA ILE A 142 -10.06 9.03 -10.54
C ILE A 142 -9.11 8.30 -9.60
N VAL A 143 -7.93 7.96 -10.09
CA VAL A 143 -6.76 7.64 -9.27
C VAL A 143 -5.95 8.92 -9.13
N GLY A 144 -5.98 9.50 -7.93
CA GLY A 144 -5.17 10.65 -7.56
C GLY A 144 -3.82 10.19 -7.02
N VAL A 145 -2.73 10.83 -7.42
CA VAL A 145 -1.39 10.50 -6.92
C VAL A 145 -0.64 11.77 -6.56
N TYR A 146 -0.10 11.82 -5.36
CA TYR A 146 0.88 12.82 -4.93
C TYR A 146 2.23 12.14 -4.75
N ASP A 147 3.24 12.52 -5.57
CA ASP A 147 4.53 11.82 -5.59
C ASP A 147 5.66 12.65 -6.25
N SER A 148 6.82 12.01 -6.53
CA SER A 148 8.06 12.61 -7.03
C SER A 148 8.01 13.15 -8.46
N GLY A 149 6.99 12.82 -9.23
CA GLY A 149 6.82 13.16 -10.64
C GLY A 149 6.20 12.03 -11.45
N LEU A 150 5.92 12.30 -12.71
CA LEU A 150 5.31 11.34 -13.62
C LEU A 150 5.96 11.43 -15.00
N ASP A 151 6.42 10.32 -15.55
CA ASP A 151 6.71 10.24 -16.98
C ASP A 151 5.38 10.16 -17.75
N TYR A 152 4.74 11.32 -17.96
CA TYR A 152 3.44 11.43 -18.61
C TYR A 152 3.44 10.91 -20.06
N LYS A 153 4.62 10.82 -20.72
CA LYS A 153 4.80 10.24 -22.06
C LYS A 153 4.85 8.71 -22.06
N HIS A 154 4.94 8.09 -20.88
CA HIS A 154 5.01 6.63 -20.79
C HIS A 154 3.77 5.96 -21.39
N PRO A 155 3.94 4.88 -22.19
CA PRO A 155 2.82 4.20 -22.88
C PRO A 155 1.71 3.70 -21.95
N ASP A 156 2.03 3.43 -20.68
CA ASP A 156 1.05 2.93 -19.69
C ASP A 156 -0.03 3.92 -19.31
N PHE A 157 0.18 5.22 -19.54
CA PHE A 157 -0.78 6.27 -19.17
C PHE A 157 -1.63 6.75 -20.33
N ARG A 158 -1.57 6.05 -21.46
CA ARG A 158 -2.35 6.36 -22.66
C ARG A 158 -3.66 5.58 -22.69
N VAL A 159 -4.65 6.14 -23.37
CA VAL A 159 -5.92 5.45 -23.62
C VAL A 159 -5.65 4.21 -24.48
N LYS A 160 -6.17 3.05 -24.06
CA LYS A 160 -5.99 1.79 -24.79
C LYS A 160 -6.47 1.90 -26.26
N GLY A 161 -5.59 1.60 -27.19
CA GLY A 161 -5.86 1.71 -28.62
C GLY A 161 -5.76 3.13 -29.20
N LYS A 162 -5.40 4.14 -28.40
CA LYS A 162 -5.23 5.53 -28.81
C LYS A 162 -3.87 6.06 -28.30
N PRO A 163 -2.78 5.83 -29.03
CA PRO A 163 -1.43 6.08 -28.54
C PRO A 163 -1.09 7.55 -28.29
N THR A 164 -1.86 8.49 -28.83
CA THR A 164 -1.69 9.93 -28.65
C THR A 164 -2.62 10.54 -27.60
N GLN A 165 -3.55 9.77 -27.04
CA GLN A 165 -4.47 10.26 -26.01
C GLN A 165 -4.06 9.81 -24.62
N SER A 166 -3.94 10.77 -23.71
CA SER A 166 -3.61 10.52 -22.30
C SER A 166 -4.84 10.17 -21.46
N ARG A 167 -4.66 9.32 -20.44
CA ARG A 167 -5.62 9.14 -19.34
C ARG A 167 -5.36 10.07 -18.15
N ILE A 168 -4.29 10.87 -18.22
CA ILE A 168 -4.00 11.90 -17.23
C ILE A 168 -4.94 13.07 -17.52
N VAL A 169 -5.92 13.29 -16.64
CA VAL A 169 -6.93 14.35 -16.84
C VAL A 169 -6.47 15.70 -16.33
N ALA A 170 -5.56 15.70 -15.35
CA ALA A 170 -4.90 16.89 -14.84
C ALA A 170 -3.54 16.52 -14.22
N LEU A 171 -2.55 17.39 -14.36
CA LEU A 171 -1.23 17.28 -13.77
C LEU A 171 -0.83 18.63 -13.18
N TRP A 172 -0.50 18.66 -11.89
CA TRP A 172 0.04 19.83 -11.22
C TRP A 172 1.47 19.54 -10.75
N ASP A 173 2.42 20.34 -11.21
CA ASP A 173 3.80 20.32 -10.72
C ASP A 173 4.02 21.51 -9.80
N GLN A 174 4.16 21.26 -8.50
CA GLN A 174 4.36 22.27 -7.47
C GLN A 174 5.76 22.91 -7.53
N THR A 175 6.69 22.30 -8.28
CA THR A 175 8.13 22.68 -8.27
C THR A 175 8.50 23.65 -9.40
N VAL A 176 7.62 23.88 -10.35
CA VAL A 176 7.89 24.73 -11.51
C VAL A 176 6.93 25.91 -11.58
N THR A 177 7.34 26.99 -12.24
CA THR A 177 6.49 28.17 -12.42
C THR A 177 5.74 28.08 -13.75
N GLY A 178 4.43 28.34 -13.72
CA GLY A 178 3.58 28.33 -14.93
C GLY A 178 2.15 28.76 -14.65
N ASN A 179 1.20 28.23 -15.40
CA ASN A 179 -0.23 28.41 -15.15
C ASN A 179 -0.60 27.72 -13.87
N LYS A 180 -0.99 28.49 -12.86
CA LYS A 180 -1.33 27.97 -11.55
C LYS A 180 -2.75 27.40 -11.52
N PRO A 181 -3.03 26.35 -10.71
CA PRO A 181 -4.40 25.97 -10.45
C PRO A 181 -5.20 27.11 -9.80
N ALA A 182 -6.49 27.20 -10.09
CA ALA A 182 -7.33 28.35 -9.71
C ALA A 182 -7.29 28.69 -8.20
N ASN A 183 -7.16 27.69 -7.33
CA ASN A 183 -7.20 27.87 -5.86
C ASN A 183 -5.82 27.96 -5.22
N PHE A 184 -4.73 27.95 -6.01
CA PHE A 184 -3.35 27.93 -5.52
C PHE A 184 -2.54 29.04 -6.18
N ASN A 185 -1.45 29.47 -5.52
CA ASN A 185 -0.67 30.62 -5.97
C ASN A 185 0.73 30.25 -6.49
N TYR A 186 1.02 28.95 -6.68
CA TYR A 186 2.30 28.42 -7.11
C TYR A 186 2.15 27.20 -8.02
N GLY A 187 3.26 26.74 -8.58
CA GLY A 187 3.31 25.58 -9.45
C GLY A 187 2.83 25.84 -10.89
N ALA A 188 2.70 24.77 -11.66
CA ALA A 188 2.12 24.79 -13.00
C ALA A 188 1.16 23.62 -13.18
N GLU A 189 -0.01 23.89 -13.75
CA GLU A 189 -1.07 22.91 -14.07
C GLU A 189 -1.17 22.71 -15.57
N TRP A 190 -1.42 21.48 -16.00
CA TRP A 190 -1.75 21.10 -17.36
C TRP A 190 -2.98 20.19 -17.39
N ASN A 191 -3.84 20.44 -18.33
CA ASN A 191 -5.05 19.65 -18.58
C ASN A 191 -4.79 18.50 -19.56
N ASN A 192 -5.78 17.64 -19.75
CA ASN A 192 -5.69 16.46 -20.61
C ASN A 192 -5.35 16.80 -22.09
N ALA A 193 -5.90 17.90 -22.63
CA ALA A 193 -5.66 18.30 -24.01
C ALA A 193 -4.18 18.69 -24.21
N GLU A 194 -3.64 19.53 -23.33
CA GLU A 194 -2.25 19.95 -23.36
C GLU A 194 -1.28 18.77 -23.23
N ILE A 195 -1.60 17.80 -22.34
CA ILE A 195 -0.80 16.59 -22.15
C ILE A 195 -0.86 15.70 -23.41
N SER A 196 -2.02 15.56 -24.04
CA SER A 196 -2.20 14.74 -25.24
C SER A 196 -1.49 15.35 -26.44
N ASP A 197 -1.56 16.68 -26.62
CA ASP A 197 -0.85 17.42 -27.67
C ASP A 197 0.67 17.24 -27.55
N ASP A 198 1.23 17.26 -26.32
CA ASP A 198 2.66 17.06 -26.13
C ASP A 198 3.09 15.58 -26.35
N ILE A 199 2.17 14.63 -26.19
CA ILE A 199 2.41 13.20 -26.48
C ILE A 199 2.41 12.92 -27.99
N ASP A 200 1.57 13.59 -28.77
CA ASP A 200 1.49 13.37 -30.22
C ASP A 200 2.58 14.12 -31.01
N GLY A 201 3.32 14.99 -30.32
CA GLY A 201 4.44 15.75 -30.90
C GLY A 201 4.01 17.02 -31.65
N THR A 202 2.76 17.44 -31.52
CA THR A 202 2.31 18.76 -32.03
C THR A 202 2.85 19.86 -31.12
N PRO A 203 3.68 20.80 -31.61
CA PRO A 203 4.51 21.66 -30.77
C PRO A 203 3.81 22.89 -30.19
N THR A 204 2.49 22.90 -30.07
CA THR A 204 1.74 24.08 -29.63
C THR A 204 1.79 24.32 -28.12
N ASN A 205 1.93 23.26 -27.29
CA ASN A 205 2.04 23.40 -25.84
C ASN A 205 3.08 22.44 -25.29
N LYS A 206 4.23 22.95 -24.93
CA LYS A 206 5.29 22.12 -24.31
C LYS A 206 5.05 21.98 -22.81
N LEU A 207 4.87 20.76 -22.33
CA LEU A 207 4.91 20.42 -20.91
C LEU A 207 6.38 20.34 -20.40
N ALA A 208 7.25 21.15 -20.90
CA ALA A 208 8.56 21.25 -20.29
C ALA A 208 8.41 22.21 -19.09
N PRO A 209 8.90 21.87 -17.92
CA PRO A 209 10.00 20.98 -17.55
C PRO A 209 9.59 19.83 -16.60
N HIS A 210 8.34 19.40 -16.59
CA HIS A 210 7.90 18.32 -15.70
C HIS A 210 8.63 16.99 -15.99
N LYS A 211 9.26 16.41 -14.97
CA LYS A 211 10.02 15.14 -15.04
C LYS A 211 9.89 14.35 -13.75
N ASP A 212 10.01 13.05 -13.86
CA ASP A 212 10.20 12.15 -12.71
C ASP A 212 11.62 11.61 -12.70
N GLN A 213 12.55 12.37 -12.10
CA GLN A 213 13.96 12.00 -12.04
C GLN A 213 14.24 10.86 -11.03
N ILE A 214 13.40 10.72 -10.02
CA ILE A 214 13.47 9.62 -9.04
C ILE A 214 12.92 8.33 -9.64
N GLY A 215 11.82 8.41 -10.38
CA GLY A 215 11.13 7.27 -10.98
C GLY A 215 10.13 6.60 -10.03
N HIS A 216 9.95 7.13 -8.82
CA HIS A 216 9.03 6.57 -7.83
C HIS A 216 7.57 6.84 -8.21
N GLY A 217 7.19 8.08 -8.52
CA GLY A 217 5.82 8.44 -8.87
C GLY A 217 5.32 7.77 -10.16
N THR A 218 6.20 7.61 -11.16
CA THR A 218 5.88 6.84 -12.38
C THR A 218 5.59 5.38 -12.07
N HIS A 219 6.40 4.76 -11.19
CA HIS A 219 6.22 3.38 -10.77
C HIS A 219 4.92 3.17 -9.99
N VAL A 220 4.65 4.04 -9.03
CA VAL A 220 3.44 4.07 -8.19
C VAL A 220 2.19 4.23 -9.06
N THR A 221 2.16 5.24 -9.94
CA THR A 221 1.04 5.47 -10.85
C THR A 221 0.83 4.29 -11.81
N GLY A 222 1.93 3.71 -12.30
CA GLY A 222 1.91 2.52 -13.13
C GLY A 222 1.31 1.30 -12.45
N THR A 223 1.59 1.12 -11.15
CA THR A 223 1.03 0.03 -10.35
C THR A 223 -0.47 0.21 -10.11
N ALA A 224 -0.91 1.41 -9.75
CA ALA A 224 -2.33 1.70 -9.50
C ALA A 224 -3.15 1.70 -10.79
N ALA A 225 -2.75 2.51 -11.78
CA ALA A 225 -3.56 2.90 -12.92
C ALA A 225 -2.89 2.75 -14.29
N GLY A 226 -1.67 2.22 -14.38
CA GLY A 226 -1.05 1.93 -15.67
C GLY A 226 -1.86 0.93 -16.51
N ASN A 227 -1.63 0.85 -17.82
CA ASN A 227 -2.31 -0.12 -18.70
C ASN A 227 -2.11 -1.58 -18.24
N LYS A 228 -1.07 -1.84 -17.44
CA LYS A 228 -0.84 -3.12 -16.76
C LYS A 228 -0.98 -3.03 -15.24
N GLY A 229 -1.39 -1.88 -14.72
CA GLY A 229 -1.74 -1.65 -13.31
C GLY A 229 -3.12 -2.22 -12.97
N VAL A 230 -3.56 -2.07 -11.73
CA VAL A 230 -4.80 -2.68 -11.27
C VAL A 230 -6.02 -1.97 -11.86
N ALA A 231 -6.12 -0.64 -11.77
CA ALA A 231 -7.25 0.14 -12.33
C ALA A 231 -6.90 0.71 -13.72
N TYR A 232 -6.71 -0.18 -14.69
CA TYR A 232 -6.08 0.15 -15.98
C TYR A 232 -6.92 1.04 -16.92
N GLU A 233 -8.18 1.35 -16.59
CA GLU A 233 -9.02 2.31 -17.31
C GLU A 233 -9.41 3.52 -16.45
N ALA A 234 -8.83 3.67 -15.25
CA ALA A 234 -9.06 4.84 -14.42
C ALA A 234 -8.48 6.11 -15.04
N ASP A 235 -9.14 7.24 -14.78
CA ASP A 235 -8.56 8.55 -15.01
C ASP A 235 -7.48 8.86 -13.98
N ILE A 236 -6.46 9.62 -14.35
CA ILE A 236 -5.34 9.94 -13.48
C ILE A 236 -5.31 11.44 -13.22
N VAL A 237 -5.24 11.83 -11.94
CA VAL A 237 -4.87 13.18 -11.51
C VAL A 237 -3.56 13.08 -10.76
N PHE A 238 -2.52 13.75 -11.23
CA PHE A 238 -1.20 13.67 -10.66
C PHE A 238 -0.73 15.01 -10.09
N VAL A 239 -0.15 14.98 -8.89
CA VAL A 239 0.54 16.12 -8.29
C VAL A 239 1.98 15.73 -7.98
N LYS A 240 2.92 16.54 -8.47
CA LYS A 240 4.33 16.42 -8.12
C LYS A 240 4.67 17.37 -6.99
N GLY A 241 5.13 16.80 -5.87
CA GLY A 241 5.67 17.55 -4.74
C GLY A 241 7.12 17.99 -4.93
N SER A 242 7.62 18.82 -4.01
CA SER A 242 9.00 19.27 -4.02
C SER A 242 9.99 18.13 -3.73
N LEU A 243 11.21 18.31 -4.24
CA LEU A 243 12.34 17.39 -4.03
C LEU A 243 13.36 18.09 -3.12
N SER A 244 12.99 18.37 -1.87
CA SER A 244 13.89 18.97 -0.91
C SER A 244 14.31 17.94 0.16
N GLY A 245 15.61 17.65 0.26
CA GLY A 245 16.15 16.75 1.28
C GLY A 245 17.25 15.81 0.79
N GLU A 246 18.12 15.40 1.69
CA GLU A 246 19.11 14.35 1.43
C GLU A 246 18.38 13.00 1.31
N GLY A 247 18.53 12.35 0.16
CA GLY A 247 17.89 11.06 -0.13
C GLY A 247 16.80 11.09 -1.20
N GLY A 248 16.38 12.27 -1.69
CA GLY A 248 15.71 12.37 -2.99
C GLY A 248 14.26 12.78 -3.01
N PHE A 249 13.44 12.54 -1.99
CA PHE A 249 12.04 12.97 -1.97
C PHE A 249 11.60 13.31 -0.55
N ALA A 250 11.43 14.61 -0.29
CA ALA A 250 10.82 15.11 0.92
C ALA A 250 9.94 16.31 0.58
N SER A 251 8.63 16.19 0.75
CA SER A 251 7.67 17.28 0.61
C SER A 251 7.26 17.81 1.96
N LEU A 252 6.99 19.11 2.03
CA LEU A 252 6.42 19.71 3.23
C LEU A 252 4.96 19.22 3.42
N THR A 253 4.54 19.10 4.68
CA THR A 253 3.16 18.70 5.03
C THR A 253 2.10 19.63 4.43
N THR A 254 2.42 20.91 4.26
CA THR A 254 1.57 21.91 3.58
C THR A 254 1.41 21.61 2.09
N GLU A 255 2.48 21.25 1.40
CA GLU A 255 2.47 20.88 -0.02
C GLU A 255 1.67 19.60 -0.27
N ILE A 256 1.80 18.62 0.64
CA ILE A 256 1.00 17.39 0.59
C ILE A 256 -0.49 17.70 0.74
N LEU A 257 -0.87 18.54 1.71
CA LEU A 257 -2.26 18.92 1.93
C LEU A 257 -2.83 19.69 0.73
N ASP A 258 -2.07 20.63 0.17
CA ASP A 258 -2.44 21.35 -1.04
C ASP A 258 -2.64 20.40 -2.22
N GLY A 259 -1.72 19.45 -2.40
CA GLY A 259 -1.80 18.45 -3.47
C GLY A 259 -3.02 17.54 -3.36
N VAL A 260 -3.33 17.05 -2.16
CA VAL A 260 -4.52 16.22 -1.91
C VAL A 260 -5.80 17.04 -2.10
N LYS A 261 -5.80 18.30 -1.65
CA LYS A 261 -6.93 19.22 -1.87
C LYS A 261 -7.16 19.49 -3.34
N TYR A 262 -6.11 19.68 -4.12
CA TYR A 262 -6.19 19.83 -5.56
C TYR A 262 -6.84 18.58 -6.22
N ILE A 263 -6.39 17.38 -5.86
CA ILE A 263 -6.98 16.12 -6.36
C ILE A 263 -8.47 16.04 -5.98
N TYR A 264 -8.81 16.43 -4.75
CA TYR A 264 -10.19 16.50 -4.29
C TYR A 264 -11.02 17.46 -5.14
N ASP A 265 -10.51 18.67 -5.41
CA ASP A 265 -11.22 19.68 -6.22
C ASP A 265 -11.45 19.17 -7.65
N LYS A 266 -10.48 18.50 -8.27
CA LYS A 266 -10.65 17.86 -9.57
C LYS A 266 -11.69 16.74 -9.55
N ALA A 267 -11.76 15.96 -8.47
CA ALA A 267 -12.79 14.94 -8.32
C ALA A 267 -14.20 15.54 -8.19
N VAL A 268 -14.32 16.69 -7.53
CA VAL A 268 -15.59 17.45 -7.45
C VAL A 268 -15.94 18.06 -8.81
N GLU A 269 -14.99 18.74 -9.46
CA GLU A 269 -15.17 19.35 -10.79
C GLU A 269 -15.65 18.33 -11.84
N LEU A 270 -15.05 17.15 -11.86
CA LEU A 270 -15.38 16.08 -12.80
C LEU A 270 -16.55 15.20 -12.34
N ASN A 271 -17.08 15.44 -11.16
CA ASN A 271 -18.15 14.66 -10.50
C ASN A 271 -17.88 13.13 -10.54
N LYS A 272 -16.65 12.73 -10.21
CA LYS A 272 -16.22 11.31 -10.20
C LYS A 272 -15.80 10.88 -8.80
N PRO A 273 -16.02 9.60 -8.42
CA PRO A 273 -15.36 9.04 -7.25
C PRO A 273 -13.84 9.06 -7.45
N CYS A 274 -13.11 9.15 -6.34
CA CYS A 274 -11.66 9.29 -6.36
C CYS A 274 -11.01 8.50 -5.24
N VAL A 275 -9.90 7.87 -5.54
CA VAL A 275 -9.00 7.27 -4.55
C VAL A 275 -7.61 7.87 -4.70
N VAL A 276 -7.07 8.37 -3.59
CA VAL A 276 -5.76 9.06 -3.54
C VAL A 276 -4.69 8.13 -3.00
N ASN A 277 -3.54 8.10 -3.66
CA ASN A 277 -2.33 7.42 -3.25
C ASN A 277 -1.37 8.37 -2.55
N LEU A 278 -0.98 8.04 -1.31
CA LEU A 278 0.09 8.69 -0.56
C LEU A 278 1.17 7.65 -0.20
N SER A 279 2.16 7.51 -1.07
CA SER A 279 3.28 6.59 -0.87
C SER A 279 4.48 7.30 -0.21
N LEU A 280 4.22 7.97 0.91
CA LEU A 280 5.16 8.79 1.66
C LEU A 280 4.78 8.83 3.15
N GLY A 281 5.71 9.27 4.00
CA GLY A 281 5.47 9.44 5.44
C GLY A 281 6.66 10.02 6.17
N THR A 282 6.48 10.37 7.45
CA THR A 282 7.49 10.84 8.40
C THR A 282 7.22 10.25 9.80
N HIS A 283 8.23 10.27 10.67
CA HIS A 283 8.11 9.76 12.05
C HIS A 283 8.25 10.85 13.12
N THR A 284 8.45 12.10 12.73
CA THR A 284 8.59 13.23 13.64
C THR A 284 7.48 14.26 13.45
N GLY A 285 7.25 15.09 14.48
CA GLY A 285 6.32 16.21 14.42
C GLY A 285 4.86 15.90 14.74
N ALA A 286 4.55 14.67 15.20
CA ALA A 286 3.23 14.34 15.76
C ALA A 286 3.25 13.04 16.57
N PRO A 287 2.26 12.81 17.46
CA PRO A 287 2.29 11.69 18.42
C PRO A 287 1.86 10.33 17.86
N HIS A 288 1.82 10.10 16.56
CA HIS A 288 1.40 8.84 15.90
C HIS A 288 0.02 8.30 16.33
N ASP A 289 -0.93 9.21 16.57
CA ASP A 289 -2.30 8.90 17.03
C ASP A 289 -3.38 9.49 16.12
N GLY A 290 -3.01 10.06 14.97
CA GLY A 290 -3.95 10.66 14.02
C GLY A 290 -4.45 12.05 14.44
N THR A 291 -3.73 12.78 15.29
CA THR A 291 -4.14 14.10 15.80
C THR A 291 -3.37 15.27 15.20
N SER A 292 -2.37 15.02 14.32
CA SER A 292 -1.69 16.12 13.63
C SER A 292 -2.67 16.93 12.77
N LEU A 293 -2.34 18.19 12.49
CA LEU A 293 -3.17 19.04 11.65
C LEU A 293 -3.30 18.49 10.23
N LEU A 294 -2.23 17.91 9.69
CA LEU A 294 -2.26 17.24 8.38
C LEU A 294 -3.28 16.09 8.40
N GLU A 295 -3.17 15.18 9.35
CA GLU A 295 -4.04 13.99 9.45
C GLU A 295 -5.50 14.40 9.68
N THR A 296 -5.75 15.38 10.56
CA THR A 296 -7.08 15.92 10.80
C THR A 296 -7.68 16.55 9.55
N ALA A 297 -6.90 17.30 8.78
CA ALA A 297 -7.37 17.91 7.54
C ALA A 297 -7.68 16.86 6.46
N LEU A 298 -6.84 15.82 6.32
CA LEU A 298 -7.07 14.71 5.40
C LEU A 298 -8.32 13.90 5.79
N ASP A 299 -8.52 13.62 7.07
CA ASP A 299 -9.74 12.98 7.60
C ASP A 299 -10.99 13.80 7.29
N ASN A 300 -10.91 15.14 7.40
CA ASN A 300 -12.01 16.04 7.05
C ASN A 300 -12.34 16.01 5.55
N LEU A 301 -11.35 15.92 4.67
CA LEU A 301 -11.58 15.76 3.22
C LEU A 301 -12.30 14.44 2.93
N VAL A 302 -11.89 13.35 3.55
CA VAL A 302 -12.56 12.03 3.41
C VAL A 302 -14.01 12.09 3.89
N ASN A 303 -14.29 12.78 4.99
CA ASN A 303 -15.65 12.92 5.52
C ASN A 303 -16.55 13.81 4.65
N SER A 304 -15.98 14.77 3.95
CA SER A 304 -16.76 15.78 3.24
C SER A 304 -17.49 15.23 2.00
N ARG A 305 -17.07 14.05 1.48
CA ARG A 305 -17.65 13.50 0.25
C ARG A 305 -17.60 11.97 0.24
N PRO A 306 -18.74 11.27 0.11
CA PRO A 306 -18.78 9.87 -0.27
C PRO A 306 -18.07 9.63 -1.62
N GLY A 307 -17.41 8.49 -1.76
CA GLY A 307 -16.62 8.18 -2.97
C GLY A 307 -15.24 8.85 -3.02
N PHE A 308 -14.80 9.52 -1.95
CA PHE A 308 -13.45 10.06 -1.82
C PHE A 308 -12.69 9.30 -0.71
N ILE A 309 -11.64 8.59 -1.10
CA ILE A 309 -10.85 7.71 -0.22
C ILE A 309 -9.37 8.09 -0.32
N ILE A 310 -8.66 8.11 0.81
CA ILE A 310 -7.22 8.29 0.86
C ILE A 310 -6.57 7.01 1.37
N VAL A 311 -5.51 6.58 0.69
CA VAL A 311 -4.73 5.38 1.03
C VAL A 311 -3.28 5.80 1.26
N ALA A 312 -2.69 5.35 2.35
CA ALA A 312 -1.31 5.64 2.71
C ALA A 312 -0.46 4.37 2.81
N ALA A 313 0.81 4.48 2.50
CA ALA A 313 1.81 3.48 2.83
C ALA A 313 2.05 3.45 4.35
N ALA A 314 2.26 2.26 4.92
CA ALA A 314 2.53 2.14 6.37
C ALA A 314 3.90 2.67 6.78
N GLY A 315 4.89 2.61 5.88
CA GLY A 315 6.30 2.89 6.14
C GLY A 315 7.18 1.66 5.94
N ASN A 316 8.50 1.87 5.91
CA ASN A 316 9.47 0.81 5.60
C ASN A 316 10.45 0.57 6.76
N GLU A 317 9.99 0.81 7.99
CA GLU A 317 10.79 0.81 9.22
C GLU A 317 10.43 -0.38 10.14
N GLY A 318 9.80 -1.43 9.60
CA GLY A 318 9.37 -2.60 10.37
C GLY A 318 10.50 -3.40 11.03
N ASP A 319 11.74 -3.20 10.60
CA ASP A 319 12.94 -3.84 11.18
C ASP A 319 13.99 -2.82 11.68
N SER A 320 13.63 -1.53 11.71
CA SER A 320 14.62 -0.45 11.92
C SER A 320 14.69 0.07 13.35
N TYR A 321 13.86 -0.45 14.25
CA TYR A 321 13.87 -0.04 15.68
C TYR A 321 13.79 1.47 15.88
N ILE A 322 12.89 2.12 15.16
CA ILE A 322 12.72 3.58 15.19
C ILE A 322 11.92 4.08 16.40
N HIS A 323 11.37 3.19 17.19
CA HIS A 323 10.51 3.50 18.33
C HIS A 323 11.07 2.90 19.63
N PHE A 324 10.84 3.59 20.74
CA PHE A 324 10.82 3.00 22.07
C PHE A 324 9.61 3.49 22.85
N GLY A 325 9.12 2.66 23.76
CA GLY A 325 8.02 3.04 24.64
C GLY A 325 8.20 2.48 26.04
N ASP A 326 7.77 3.25 27.05
CA ASP A 326 7.78 2.81 28.46
C ASP A 326 6.59 3.36 29.22
N LYS A 327 5.83 2.47 29.83
CA LYS A 327 4.68 2.81 30.65
C LYS A 327 4.75 2.10 32.00
N ARG A 328 5.65 2.56 32.84
CA ARG A 328 5.91 1.99 34.17
C ARG A 328 6.14 3.06 35.21
N THR A 329 5.89 2.75 36.48
CA THR A 329 6.41 3.55 37.60
C THR A 329 7.85 3.15 37.87
N ILE A 330 8.77 4.10 37.80
CA ILE A 330 10.23 3.89 37.90
C ILE A 330 10.73 4.64 39.13
N SER A 331 11.17 3.89 40.15
CA SER A 331 11.62 4.45 41.43
C SER A 331 12.97 5.17 41.36
N ASP A 332 13.88 4.68 40.51
CA ASP A 332 15.24 5.21 40.41
C ASP A 332 15.47 5.87 39.05
N SER A 333 15.73 5.11 37.99
CA SER A 333 15.85 5.62 36.61
C SER A 333 15.75 4.49 35.59
N ALA A 334 15.22 4.81 34.41
CA ALA A 334 15.36 4.03 33.21
C ALA A 334 15.98 4.91 32.12
N TRP A 335 16.57 4.31 31.09
CA TRP A 335 17.16 5.06 30.00
C TRP A 335 17.18 4.28 28.69
N THR A 336 17.34 5.03 27.59
CA THR A 336 17.66 4.50 26.26
C THR A 336 18.80 5.29 25.63
N TYR A 337 19.53 4.66 24.70
CA TYR A 337 20.58 5.32 23.95
C TYR A 337 20.13 5.72 22.56
N PHE A 338 20.70 6.84 22.11
CA PHE A 338 20.44 7.45 20.83
C PHE A 338 21.76 7.78 20.14
N GLN A 339 21.90 7.52 18.85
CA GLN A 339 23.12 7.76 18.07
C GLN A 339 22.79 8.43 16.73
N THR A 340 23.70 9.33 16.30
CA THR A 340 23.69 9.85 14.93
C THR A 340 24.13 8.75 13.96
N GLN A 341 23.49 8.65 12.79
CA GLN A 341 23.89 7.71 11.74
C GLN A 341 24.74 8.36 10.66
N ILE A 342 24.53 9.63 10.40
CA ILE A 342 25.17 10.38 9.30
C ILE A 342 26.02 11.50 9.88
N SER A 343 27.29 11.56 9.50
CA SER A 343 28.19 12.65 9.95
C SER A 343 27.78 13.98 9.35
N GLY A 344 27.68 15.01 10.19
CA GLY A 344 27.36 16.37 9.77
C GLY A 344 25.85 16.62 9.59
N VAL A 345 25.02 15.61 9.82
CA VAL A 345 23.54 15.74 9.88
C VAL A 345 23.12 15.66 11.34
N PRO A 346 22.37 16.65 11.86
CA PRO A 346 21.79 16.55 13.19
C PRO A 346 20.94 15.29 13.33
N ALA A 347 21.05 14.61 14.46
CA ALA A 347 20.13 13.53 14.76
C ALA A 347 18.96 14.07 15.56
N GLU A 348 17.76 13.68 15.15
CA GLU A 348 16.51 14.13 15.75
C GLU A 348 15.75 12.97 16.35
N ALA A 349 15.30 13.15 17.59
CA ALA A 349 14.36 12.26 18.25
C ALA A 349 13.16 13.06 18.79
N TYR A 350 11.99 12.50 18.59
CA TYR A 350 10.73 13.11 18.99
C TYR A 350 10.07 12.27 20.07
N LEU A 351 9.79 12.86 21.23
CA LEU A 351 9.11 12.19 22.34
C LEU A 351 7.72 12.74 22.55
N THR A 352 6.81 11.89 23.00
CA THR A 352 5.47 12.29 23.43
C THR A 352 5.16 11.76 24.82
N ILE A 353 4.59 12.62 25.67
CA ILE A 353 4.28 12.34 27.07
C ILE A 353 2.89 12.92 27.37
N PRO A 354 1.95 12.18 28.01
CA PRO A 354 0.65 12.74 28.38
C PRO A 354 0.77 13.88 29.40
N GLN A 355 -0.09 14.88 29.30
CA GLN A 355 -0.19 16.01 30.25
C GLN A 355 -0.34 15.53 31.71
N SER A 356 -0.98 14.40 31.93
CA SER A 356 -1.13 13.83 33.28
C SER A 356 0.20 13.49 33.96
N LYS A 357 1.32 13.48 33.23
CA LYS A 357 2.67 13.14 33.74
C LYS A 357 3.54 14.36 34.04
N LEU A 358 3.03 15.58 33.89
CA LEU A 358 3.78 16.85 34.02
C LEU A 358 4.63 16.95 35.28
N ASN A 359 4.11 16.50 36.41
CA ASN A 359 4.76 16.60 37.72
C ASN A 359 5.18 15.26 38.30
N SER A 360 4.70 14.15 37.75
CA SER A 360 4.98 12.79 38.24
C SER A 360 6.13 12.10 37.49
N MET A 361 6.54 12.63 36.35
CA MET A 361 7.67 12.16 35.54
C MET A 361 8.77 13.22 35.49
N SER A 362 10.02 12.76 35.57
CA SER A 362 11.20 13.60 35.38
C SER A 362 12.13 12.98 34.34
N ILE A 363 12.82 13.84 33.59
CA ILE A 363 13.75 13.47 32.53
C ILE A 363 15.10 14.15 32.73
N ALA A 364 16.16 13.50 32.31
CA ALA A 364 17.50 14.03 32.23
C ALA A 364 18.19 13.54 30.96
N PHE A 365 19.25 14.22 30.56
CA PHE A 365 20.00 13.94 29.35
C PHE A 365 21.43 13.60 29.68
N GLY A 366 22.05 12.72 28.92
CA GLY A 366 23.41 12.33 29.22
C GLY A 366 24.20 11.91 27.99
N LEU A 367 25.49 11.74 28.23
CA LEU A 367 26.45 11.20 27.28
C LEU A 367 27.33 10.21 28.00
N ASP A 368 27.45 9.00 27.50
CA ASP A 368 28.33 7.97 28.00
C ASP A 368 29.51 7.73 27.06
N SER A 369 30.67 7.32 27.59
CA SER A 369 31.86 7.08 26.80
C SER A 369 31.69 5.96 25.79
N ALA A 370 32.33 6.13 24.62
CA ALA A 370 32.43 5.05 23.67
C ALA A 370 33.43 4.00 24.10
N GLY A 371 33.03 2.85 24.08
CA GLY A 371 33.68 1.56 24.09
C GLY A 371 32.71 0.63 23.38
N THR A 372 32.56 -0.57 23.81
CA THR A 372 31.32 -1.30 23.52
C THR A 372 30.23 -0.67 24.38
N ILE A 373 29.26 0.03 23.78
CA ILE A 373 27.99 0.38 24.44
C ILE A 373 27.50 -0.91 25.09
N PHE A 374 26.98 -0.84 26.32
CA PHE A 374 26.64 -2.02 27.12
C PHE A 374 27.84 -2.80 27.72
N SER A 375 28.99 -2.17 27.86
CA SER A 375 30.13 -2.72 28.63
C SER A 375 30.11 -2.18 30.06
N PRO A 376 30.51 -2.98 31.07
CA PRO A 376 30.77 -2.48 32.41
C PRO A 376 31.84 -1.37 32.47
N ALA A 377 32.66 -1.23 31.41
CA ALA A 377 33.65 -0.17 31.24
C ALA A 377 33.07 1.14 30.72
N THR A 378 31.80 1.18 30.33
CA THR A 378 31.13 2.40 29.90
C THR A 378 31.08 3.42 31.05
N LYS A 379 31.63 4.60 30.84
CA LYS A 379 31.72 5.66 31.85
C LYS A 379 30.82 6.81 31.45
N LYS A 380 30.15 7.37 32.46
CA LYS A 380 29.40 8.62 32.30
C LYS A 380 30.39 9.77 31.99
N ILE A 381 30.14 10.45 30.87
CA ILE A 381 30.85 11.69 30.49
C ILE A 381 30.07 12.88 31.02
N TYR A 382 28.78 12.92 30.77
CA TYR A 382 27.89 14.01 31.11
C TYR A 382 26.54 13.52 31.55
N GLN A 383 25.88 14.22 32.43
CA GLN A 383 24.47 14.11 32.76
C GLN A 383 23.95 15.48 33.22
N SER A 384 22.84 15.91 32.64
CA SER A 384 22.13 17.12 33.06
C SER A 384 21.56 16.99 34.47
N GLN A 385 21.07 18.06 35.00
CA GLN A 385 20.12 18.00 36.12
C GLN A 385 18.83 17.30 35.71
N TRP A 386 18.02 16.92 36.69
CA TRP A 386 16.69 16.40 36.45
C TRP A 386 15.70 17.54 36.23
N TYR A 387 14.86 17.40 35.21
CA TYR A 387 13.74 18.29 34.93
C TYR A 387 12.44 17.52 35.09
N THR A 388 11.44 18.04 35.77
CA THR A 388 10.06 17.58 35.58
C THR A 388 9.61 18.00 34.17
N ILE A 389 8.60 17.31 33.64
CA ILE A 389 8.09 17.69 32.30
C ILE A 389 7.56 19.14 32.33
N ASN A 390 6.95 19.55 33.44
CA ASN A 390 6.49 20.92 33.63
C ASN A 390 7.66 21.95 33.63
N GLN A 391 8.80 21.63 34.22
CA GLN A 391 9.98 22.48 34.16
C GLN A 391 10.51 22.64 32.73
N LEU A 392 10.57 21.55 31.95
CA LEU A 392 10.97 21.65 30.54
C LEU A 392 10.03 22.55 29.74
N LEU A 393 8.71 22.41 29.94
CA LEU A 393 7.73 23.28 29.30
C LEU A 393 7.91 24.76 29.65
N ASN A 394 8.30 25.07 30.89
CA ASN A 394 8.54 26.46 31.31
C ASN A 394 9.84 27.03 30.71
N GLU A 395 10.87 26.21 30.50
CA GLU A 395 12.10 26.60 29.81
C GLU A 395 11.85 26.82 28.30
N GLY A 396 10.91 26.03 27.71
CA GLY A 396 10.60 26.05 26.29
C GLY A 396 11.70 25.43 25.42
N GLU A 397 12.89 26.00 25.46
CA GLU A 397 14.07 25.49 24.78
C GLU A 397 15.28 25.46 25.71
N LEU A 398 16.03 24.35 25.72
CA LEU A 398 17.23 24.16 26.50
C LEU A 398 18.37 23.72 25.56
N THR A 399 19.41 24.56 25.39
CA THR A 399 20.62 24.20 24.63
C THR A 399 21.76 23.90 25.58
N VAL A 400 22.32 22.69 25.49
CA VAL A 400 23.40 22.23 26.37
C VAL A 400 24.63 21.87 25.55
N PRO A 401 25.70 22.66 25.65
CA PRO A 401 27.00 22.28 25.11
C PRO A 401 27.61 21.17 25.99
N VAL A 402 27.87 20.02 25.40
CA VAL A 402 28.45 18.87 26.09
C VAL A 402 29.95 18.79 25.83
N LYS A 403 30.75 18.67 26.88
CA LYS A 403 32.22 18.61 26.82
C LYS A 403 32.74 17.30 27.41
N TYR A 404 33.81 16.80 26.83
CA TYR A 404 34.61 15.73 27.44
C TYR A 404 35.34 16.23 28.69
N GLY A 405 35.82 15.31 29.51
CA GLY A 405 36.57 15.63 30.73
C GLY A 405 37.88 16.39 30.48
N ASN A 406 38.42 16.41 29.26
CA ASN A 406 39.56 17.20 28.83
C ASN A 406 39.15 18.61 28.32
N GLY A 407 37.90 18.99 28.40
CA GLY A 407 37.38 20.29 27.96
C GLY A 407 37.02 20.38 26.47
N ALA A 408 37.34 19.38 25.65
CA ALA A 408 36.97 19.35 24.23
C ALA A 408 35.45 19.22 24.08
N THR A 409 34.87 19.89 23.08
CA THR A 409 33.43 19.83 22.78
C THR A 409 33.08 18.47 22.19
N ALA A 410 32.13 17.78 22.79
CA ALA A 410 31.56 16.54 22.28
C ALA A 410 30.43 16.82 21.28
N GLY A 411 29.69 17.89 21.49
CA GLY A 411 28.57 18.30 20.67
C GLY A 411 27.64 19.24 21.44
N THR A 412 26.51 19.54 20.80
CA THR A 412 25.46 20.36 21.40
C THR A 412 24.14 19.54 21.35
N MET A 413 23.41 19.54 22.44
CA MET A 413 22.08 18.98 22.50
C MET A 413 21.08 20.12 22.72
N THR A 414 20.12 20.24 21.83
CA THR A 414 18.98 21.14 21.96
C THR A 414 17.74 20.34 22.30
N VAL A 415 17.00 20.75 23.31
CA VAL A 415 15.77 20.14 23.75
C VAL A 415 14.69 21.21 23.69
N THR A 416 13.75 21.06 22.79
CA THR A 416 12.59 21.95 22.65
C THR A 416 11.35 21.22 23.11
N SER A 417 10.53 21.88 23.94
CA SER A 417 9.32 21.27 24.48
C SER A 417 8.09 22.14 24.25
N ASN A 418 6.95 21.52 24.02
CA ASN A 418 5.68 22.17 23.76
C ASN A 418 4.50 21.35 24.31
N MET A 419 3.42 22.05 24.66
CA MET A 419 2.15 21.42 25.05
C MET A 419 1.16 21.54 23.89
N LEU A 420 0.71 20.40 23.39
CA LEU A 420 -0.38 20.36 22.42
C LEU A 420 -1.75 20.55 23.08
N ASN A 421 -2.69 21.11 22.34
CA ASN A 421 -4.08 21.24 22.76
C ASN A 421 -4.80 19.86 22.91
N THR A 422 -4.18 18.78 22.42
CA THR A 422 -4.65 17.40 22.58
C THR A 422 -4.32 16.81 23.96
N GLY A 423 -3.65 17.56 24.85
CA GLY A 423 -3.20 17.07 26.16
C GLY A 423 -1.91 16.23 26.11
N MET A 424 -1.15 16.37 25.02
CA MET A 424 0.17 15.74 24.88
C MET A 424 1.28 16.76 24.99
N VAL A 425 2.36 16.42 25.68
CA VAL A 425 3.63 17.15 25.63
C VAL A 425 4.50 16.54 24.55
N GLU A 426 5.00 17.38 23.71
CA GLU A 426 6.03 17.05 22.71
C GLU A 426 7.39 17.50 23.20
N ILE A 427 8.42 16.68 22.97
CA ILE A 427 9.81 17.05 23.23
C ILE A 427 10.63 16.64 22.01
N LEU A 428 11.24 17.64 21.37
CA LEU A 428 12.17 17.43 20.28
C LEU A 428 13.61 17.47 20.82
N PHE A 429 14.38 16.44 20.52
CA PHE A 429 15.82 16.39 20.74
C PHE A 429 16.53 16.57 19.43
N GLU A 430 17.42 17.54 19.36
CA GLU A 430 18.33 17.73 18.27
C GLU A 430 19.77 17.60 18.79
N ILE A 431 20.55 16.74 18.16
CA ILE A 431 21.94 16.50 18.53
C ILE A 431 22.85 16.89 17.37
N ASN A 432 23.68 17.91 17.61
CA ASN A 432 24.76 18.34 16.72
C ASN A 432 26.09 17.82 17.27
N GLU A 433 26.62 16.73 16.69
CA GLU A 433 27.91 16.19 17.12
C GLU A 433 29.10 17.00 16.57
N ALA A 434 30.07 17.30 17.44
CA ALA A 434 31.29 18.04 17.06
C ALA A 434 32.38 17.13 16.47
N PHE A 435 32.14 15.84 16.27
CA PHE A 435 33.13 14.87 15.83
C PHE A 435 32.68 14.06 14.60
N SER A 436 33.65 13.81 13.72
CA SER A 436 33.45 12.94 12.57
C SER A 436 33.47 11.45 12.98
N PHE A 437 32.85 10.61 12.17
CA PHE A 437 32.75 9.15 12.36
C PHE A 437 34.12 8.52 12.76
N SER A 438 34.21 8.05 14.00
CA SER A 438 35.22 7.11 14.43
C SER A 438 34.54 5.86 14.98
N SER A 439 35.25 4.73 14.98
CA SER A 439 34.76 3.44 15.52
C SER A 439 34.43 3.46 17.02
N ARG A 440 34.51 4.59 17.68
CA ARG A 440 34.29 4.77 19.12
C ARG A 440 33.46 6.03 19.41
N LYS A 441 32.21 6.05 18.97
CA LYS A 441 31.29 7.16 19.26
C LYS A 441 30.77 7.08 20.69
N PRO A 442 30.70 8.23 21.41
CA PRO A 442 29.89 8.30 22.62
C PRO A 442 28.42 8.07 22.28
N ALA A 443 27.67 7.54 23.26
CA ALA A 443 26.24 7.33 23.12
C ALA A 443 25.48 8.40 23.90
N TRP A 444 24.63 9.13 23.21
CA TRP A 444 23.67 10.05 23.82
C TRP A 444 22.59 9.27 24.53
N LYS A 445 22.10 9.81 25.63
CA LYS A 445 21.24 9.07 26.56
C LYS A 445 20.07 9.92 27.03
N ILE A 446 18.89 9.37 26.89
CA ILE A 446 17.67 9.91 27.49
C ILE A 446 17.38 9.09 28.74
N ILE A 447 17.28 9.76 29.88
CA ILE A 447 17.11 9.15 31.20
C ILE A 447 15.81 9.67 31.81
N TYR A 448 14.99 8.82 32.37
CA TYR A 448 13.73 9.23 32.97
C TYR A 448 13.40 8.42 34.23
N LYS A 449 12.54 8.98 35.09
CA LYS A 449 12.05 8.38 36.34
C LYS A 449 10.67 8.88 36.69
N GLY A 450 10.04 8.23 37.67
CA GLY A 450 8.70 8.55 38.13
C GLY A 450 7.64 7.73 37.41
N ASP A 451 6.45 8.26 37.30
CA ASP A 451 5.32 7.62 36.63
C ASP A 451 5.43 7.84 35.11
N ALA A 452 6.22 6.98 34.46
CA ALA A 452 6.50 7.10 33.04
C ALA A 452 5.31 6.68 32.16
N ASP A 453 5.09 7.44 31.11
CA ASP A 453 4.28 7.11 29.93
C ASP A 453 4.89 7.89 28.78
N VAL A 454 5.91 7.32 28.16
CA VAL A 454 6.72 7.98 27.13
C VAL A 454 6.81 7.10 25.89
N HIS A 455 6.65 7.73 24.75
CA HIS A 455 6.94 7.15 23.44
C HIS A 455 7.94 8.05 22.74
N GLY A 456 8.90 7.45 22.04
CA GLY A 456 9.92 8.18 21.28
C GLY A 456 10.17 7.59 19.91
N TRP A 457 10.26 8.47 18.90
CA TRP A 457 10.56 8.13 17.51
C TRP A 457 11.79 8.85 17.02
N VAL A 458 12.44 8.30 16.01
CA VAL A 458 13.56 8.92 15.31
C VAL A 458 13.25 9.00 13.82
N GLU A 459 13.66 10.11 13.18
CA GLU A 459 13.68 10.28 11.72
C GLU A 459 15.13 10.13 11.22
N THR A 460 16.03 10.88 11.86
CA THR A 460 17.46 10.85 11.58
C THR A 460 18.19 10.37 12.83
N GLY A 461 19.03 9.36 12.70
CA GLY A 461 19.67 8.69 13.84
C GLY A 461 19.10 7.28 14.09
N ALA A 462 19.44 6.70 15.23
CA ALA A 462 18.94 5.41 15.66
C ALA A 462 18.85 5.26 17.17
N TRP A 463 17.82 4.63 17.66
CA TRP A 463 17.81 4.04 18.99
C TRP A 463 18.74 2.82 18.98
N VAL A 464 19.50 2.65 20.04
CA VAL A 464 20.50 1.56 20.14
C VAL A 464 19.87 0.33 20.77
N GLN A 465 19.89 -0.79 20.05
CA GLN A 465 19.39 -2.07 20.57
C GLN A 465 20.45 -2.79 21.41
N ASN A 466 20.07 -3.25 22.59
CA ASN A 466 20.87 -4.17 23.38
C ASN A 466 20.50 -5.62 23.04
N THR A 467 21.35 -6.29 22.29
CA THR A 467 21.19 -7.70 21.91
C THR A 467 21.88 -8.68 22.89
N GLY A 468 22.53 -8.16 23.94
CA GLY A 468 23.30 -8.96 24.91
C GLY A 468 22.46 -9.45 26.08
N THR A 469 22.82 -10.62 26.63
CA THR A 469 22.22 -11.24 27.84
C THR A 469 22.81 -10.68 29.14
N THR A 470 23.13 -9.39 29.21
CA THR A 470 23.92 -8.85 30.31
C THR A 470 23.14 -8.60 31.60
N SER A 471 23.75 -9.06 32.67
CA SER A 471 23.42 -8.91 34.10
C SER A 471 23.05 -7.49 34.53
N GLY A 472 22.29 -7.38 35.60
CA GLY A 472 21.92 -6.25 36.48
C GLY A 472 22.18 -4.79 36.12
N TYR A 473 23.29 -4.46 35.44
CA TYR A 473 23.63 -3.10 35.04
C TYR A 473 22.65 -2.54 33.98
N PHE A 474 22.13 -3.41 33.10
CA PHE A 474 21.20 -3.02 32.04
C PHE A 474 19.74 -3.37 32.34
N SER A 475 19.41 -3.79 33.55
CA SER A 475 18.01 -4.02 33.95
C SER A 475 17.11 -2.79 33.85
N LYS A 476 17.73 -1.60 33.77
CA LYS A 476 17.06 -0.31 33.64
C LYS A 476 17.07 0.23 32.21
N TYR A 477 17.71 -0.48 31.28
CA TYR A 477 17.73 -0.08 29.88
C TYR A 477 16.42 -0.44 29.21
N VAL A 478 15.90 0.51 28.41
CA VAL A 478 14.70 0.31 27.60
C VAL A 478 15.15 0.12 26.16
N ASN A 479 14.95 -1.08 25.66
CA ASN A 479 15.24 -1.40 24.27
C ASN A 479 14.23 -0.69 23.35
N PRO A 480 14.68 -0.23 22.17
CA PRO A 480 13.77 0.11 21.09
C PRO A 480 13.02 -1.13 20.60
N ASP A 481 11.91 -0.90 19.94
CA ASP A 481 11.06 -1.93 19.36
C ASP A 481 10.64 -1.59 17.93
N ASN A 482 10.01 -2.54 17.26
CA ASN A 482 9.50 -2.39 15.89
C ASN A 482 7.98 -2.11 15.87
N ALA A 483 7.35 -1.92 17.02
CA ALA A 483 5.97 -1.47 17.12
C ALA A 483 5.88 0.04 16.89
N TYR A 484 4.68 0.55 16.68
CA TYR A 484 4.41 1.98 16.48
C TYR A 484 5.23 2.61 15.35
N SER A 485 5.68 1.81 14.36
CA SER A 485 6.51 2.26 13.26
C SER A 485 5.70 2.71 12.03
N VAL A 486 4.37 2.74 12.11
CA VAL A 486 3.54 3.32 11.04
C VAL A 486 3.75 4.83 11.00
N GLY A 487 4.19 5.33 9.83
CA GLY A 487 4.49 6.75 9.63
C GLY A 487 3.25 7.63 9.48
N ILE A 488 3.42 8.93 9.73
CA ILE A 488 2.43 9.98 9.50
C ILE A 488 2.46 10.31 7.99
N PRO A 489 1.31 10.40 7.27
CA PRO A 489 -0.06 10.43 7.77
C PRO A 489 -0.77 9.07 7.87
N GLY A 490 -0.07 7.94 7.74
CA GLY A 490 -0.67 6.60 7.83
C GLY A 490 -1.40 6.34 9.16
N THR A 491 -1.07 7.07 10.23
CA THR A 491 -1.74 6.98 11.53
C THR A 491 -3.08 7.71 11.60
N ALA A 492 -3.50 8.43 10.55
CA ALA A 492 -4.80 9.11 10.48
C ALA A 492 -5.98 8.16 10.73
N LYS A 493 -7.10 8.71 11.20
CA LYS A 493 -8.26 7.92 11.65
C LYS A 493 -9.13 7.43 10.50
N LYS A 494 -9.12 8.15 9.36
CA LYS A 494 -9.98 7.86 8.19
C LYS A 494 -9.18 7.65 6.89
N MET A 495 -7.95 7.17 7.03
CA MET A 495 -7.12 6.72 5.91
C MET A 495 -6.92 5.22 5.96
N VAL A 496 -6.91 4.59 4.79
CA VAL A 496 -6.58 3.18 4.66
C VAL A 496 -5.07 3.04 4.60
N THR A 497 -4.46 2.42 5.59
CA THR A 497 -3.00 2.24 5.66
C THR A 497 -2.62 0.84 5.27
N ILE A 498 -1.63 0.72 4.39
CA ILE A 498 -1.28 -0.53 3.71
C ILE A 498 0.11 -1.01 4.12
N GLY A 499 0.17 -2.20 4.70
CA GLY A 499 1.41 -2.94 4.90
C GLY A 499 1.81 -3.72 3.65
N ALA A 500 3.05 -4.21 3.62
CA ALA A 500 3.63 -4.86 2.45
C ALA A 500 3.94 -6.34 2.70
N TYR A 501 3.67 -7.18 1.69
CA TYR A 501 4.18 -8.54 1.64
C TYR A 501 4.97 -8.82 0.34
N VAL A 502 5.71 -9.93 0.31
CA VAL A 502 6.55 -10.32 -0.82
C VAL A 502 5.69 -10.63 -2.05
N ASN A 503 5.83 -9.82 -3.09
CA ASN A 503 5.18 -10.04 -4.39
C ASN A 503 5.92 -11.10 -5.21
N LEU A 504 7.25 -10.92 -5.34
CA LEU A 504 8.13 -11.85 -6.04
C LEU A 504 9.35 -12.15 -5.17
N ALA A 505 9.69 -13.43 -5.01
CA ALA A 505 10.92 -13.82 -4.32
C ALA A 505 12.18 -13.43 -5.13
N SER A 506 12.08 -13.46 -6.45
CA SER A 506 13.13 -13.03 -7.41
C SER A 506 12.50 -12.70 -8.77
N PHE A 507 13.25 -12.04 -9.63
CA PHE A 507 12.85 -11.71 -11.00
C PHE A 507 14.04 -11.79 -11.96
N VAL A 508 13.77 -11.87 -13.26
CA VAL A 508 14.81 -11.80 -14.29
C VAL A 508 14.96 -10.36 -14.75
N ASN A 509 16.16 -9.80 -14.64
CA ASN A 509 16.47 -8.43 -15.06
C ASN A 509 16.72 -8.32 -16.59
N ILE A 510 16.94 -7.10 -17.07
CA ILE A 510 17.16 -6.82 -18.50
C ILE A 510 18.43 -7.52 -19.06
N ASN A 511 19.38 -7.86 -18.22
CA ASN A 511 20.61 -8.58 -18.61
C ASN A 511 20.41 -10.10 -18.66
N GLY A 512 19.25 -10.62 -18.24
CA GLY A 512 18.95 -12.04 -18.12
C GLY A 512 19.35 -12.67 -16.78
N ASP A 513 19.83 -11.87 -15.81
CA ASP A 513 20.24 -12.36 -14.51
C ASP A 513 19.03 -12.53 -13.58
N VAL A 514 19.09 -13.53 -12.69
CA VAL A 514 18.12 -13.69 -11.62
C VAL A 514 18.47 -12.73 -10.48
N ALA A 515 17.68 -11.68 -10.34
CA ALA A 515 17.83 -10.66 -9.30
C ALA A 515 16.83 -10.89 -8.15
N LYS A 516 17.25 -10.57 -6.93
CA LYS A 516 16.42 -10.67 -5.74
C LYS A 516 15.86 -9.32 -5.27
N GLY A 517 16.34 -8.21 -5.84
CA GLY A 517 16.03 -6.86 -5.36
C GLY A 517 16.35 -6.72 -3.88
N LEU A 518 15.40 -6.26 -3.07
CA LEU A 518 15.58 -6.17 -1.61
C LEU A 518 15.36 -7.50 -0.86
N ASN A 519 14.89 -8.57 -1.52
CA ASN A 519 14.63 -9.87 -0.88
C ASN A 519 15.92 -10.68 -0.61
N GLN A 520 16.83 -10.13 0.17
CA GLN A 520 18.10 -10.79 0.48
C GLN A 520 17.94 -12.02 1.38
N ASN A 521 16.87 -12.07 2.17
CA ASN A 521 16.53 -13.19 3.06
C ASN A 521 15.96 -14.41 2.32
N ASN A 522 15.64 -14.27 1.02
CA ASN A 522 14.94 -15.28 0.22
C ASN A 522 13.53 -15.62 0.75
N ASP A 523 12.85 -14.65 1.29
CA ASP A 523 11.48 -14.83 1.77
C ASP A 523 10.57 -15.27 0.62
N PRO A 524 9.70 -16.25 0.83
CA PRO A 524 8.80 -16.74 -0.20
C PRO A 524 7.72 -15.71 -0.55
N ALA A 525 7.24 -15.73 -1.79
CA ALA A 525 6.12 -14.90 -2.21
C ALA A 525 4.90 -15.12 -1.30
N GLY A 526 4.34 -14.04 -0.79
CA GLY A 526 3.24 -14.05 0.18
C GLY A 526 3.67 -13.87 1.65
N ALA A 527 4.94 -14.03 2.01
CA ALA A 527 5.44 -13.71 3.35
C ALA A 527 5.41 -12.20 3.61
N ILE A 528 5.30 -11.77 4.87
CA ILE A 528 5.41 -10.34 5.21
C ILE A 528 6.76 -9.78 4.71
N ALA A 529 6.78 -8.58 4.19
CA ALA A 529 8.04 -7.93 3.85
C ALA A 529 8.72 -7.44 5.12
N PHE A 530 10.00 -7.77 5.30
CA PHE A 530 10.76 -7.50 6.52
C PHE A 530 10.72 -6.02 6.96
N PHE A 531 10.66 -5.12 5.99
CA PHE A 531 10.62 -3.67 6.21
C PHE A 531 9.23 -3.13 6.55
N SER A 532 8.14 -3.92 6.35
CA SER A 532 6.77 -3.37 6.51
C SER A 532 6.54 -2.87 7.92
N SER A 533 6.27 -1.58 8.06
CA SER A 533 6.01 -0.95 9.35
C SER A 533 4.80 -1.55 10.06
N ASN A 534 4.89 -1.64 11.39
CA ASN A 534 3.93 -2.26 12.28
C ASN A 534 3.23 -1.24 13.18
N GLY A 535 1.95 -1.51 13.47
CA GLY A 535 1.22 -0.81 14.53
C GLY A 535 1.60 -1.30 15.95
N PRO A 536 0.75 -0.98 16.91
CA PRO A 536 -0.46 -0.15 16.80
C PRO A 536 -0.13 1.33 16.61
N THR A 537 -1.17 2.16 16.43
CA THR A 537 -1.02 3.59 16.66
C THR A 537 -0.88 3.86 18.15
N ARG A 538 -0.39 5.05 18.54
CA ARG A 538 -0.23 5.39 19.96
C ARG A 538 -1.55 5.37 20.75
N ASP A 539 -2.68 5.66 20.12
CA ASP A 539 -4.03 5.55 20.69
C ASP A 539 -4.61 4.12 20.63
N GLY A 540 -3.82 3.13 20.23
CA GLY A 540 -4.13 1.68 20.29
C GLY A 540 -4.92 1.13 19.12
N ARG A 541 -5.14 1.88 18.03
CA ARG A 541 -5.78 1.37 16.81
C ARG A 541 -4.84 0.42 16.08
N ILE A 542 -5.43 -0.63 15.51
CA ILE A 542 -4.70 -1.55 14.62
C ILE A 542 -4.35 -0.83 13.32
N LYS A 543 -3.08 -0.81 13.00
CA LYS A 543 -2.48 -0.40 11.72
C LYS A 543 -1.35 -1.37 11.37
N PRO A 544 -1.11 -1.63 10.08
CA PRO A 544 -1.93 -1.24 8.92
C PRO A 544 -3.33 -1.89 8.97
N GLU A 545 -4.31 -1.37 8.24
CA GLU A 545 -5.61 -2.05 8.15
C GLU A 545 -5.55 -3.35 7.36
N ILE A 546 -4.71 -3.38 6.33
CA ILE A 546 -4.61 -4.51 5.40
C ILE A 546 -3.21 -4.56 4.79
N THR A 547 -2.82 -5.67 4.21
CA THR A 547 -1.56 -5.80 3.48
C THR A 547 -1.78 -6.08 2.00
N ALA A 548 -0.83 -5.63 1.16
CA ALA A 548 -0.82 -5.85 -0.28
C ALA A 548 0.59 -6.17 -0.80
N PRO A 549 0.76 -6.61 -2.06
CA PRO A 549 2.08 -6.91 -2.61
C PRO A 549 2.97 -5.67 -2.66
N GLY A 550 4.13 -5.69 -2.00
CA GLY A 550 5.02 -4.52 -1.90
C GLY A 550 6.50 -4.81 -2.14
N LEU A 551 6.98 -6.06 -1.99
CA LEU A 551 8.38 -6.37 -2.24
C LEU A 551 8.57 -6.97 -3.65
N ASN A 552 9.48 -6.38 -4.44
CA ASN A 552 9.75 -6.72 -5.85
C ASN A 552 8.50 -6.59 -6.74
N VAL A 553 7.91 -5.41 -6.73
CA VAL A 553 6.79 -5.04 -7.62
C VAL A 553 7.36 -4.50 -8.92
N ILE A 554 6.96 -5.10 -10.04
CA ILE A 554 7.37 -4.67 -11.38
C ILE A 554 6.34 -3.69 -11.91
N SER A 555 6.75 -2.46 -12.28
CA SER A 555 5.86 -1.43 -12.81
C SER A 555 6.58 -0.51 -13.81
N SER A 556 5.95 0.62 -14.13
CA SER A 556 6.43 1.57 -15.14
C SER A 556 7.76 2.21 -14.71
N LEU A 557 8.70 2.27 -15.65
CA LEU A 557 10.01 2.92 -15.49
C LEU A 557 9.96 4.31 -16.09
N SER A 558 10.27 5.33 -15.32
CA SER A 558 10.46 6.69 -15.86
C SER A 558 11.68 6.74 -16.78
N SER A 559 11.48 7.26 -17.99
CA SER A 559 12.55 7.49 -18.98
C SER A 559 13.56 8.55 -18.55
N THR A 560 13.20 9.37 -17.55
CA THR A 560 14.03 10.44 -17.01
C THR A 560 14.67 10.09 -15.66
N SER A 561 14.43 8.88 -15.14
CA SER A 561 15.01 8.47 -13.85
C SER A 561 16.53 8.32 -13.92
N THR A 562 17.20 8.93 -12.94
CA THR A 562 18.65 8.84 -12.76
C THR A 562 19.05 7.89 -11.62
N PHE A 563 18.10 7.39 -10.84
CA PHE A 563 18.33 6.54 -9.66
C PHE A 563 18.22 5.04 -9.97
N VAL A 564 17.53 4.66 -11.05
CA VAL A 564 17.27 3.25 -11.37
C VAL A 564 18.52 2.58 -11.98
N GLN A 565 18.95 1.47 -11.39
CA GLN A 565 20.07 0.68 -11.86
C GLN A 565 19.62 -0.43 -12.82
N ASN A 566 20.48 -0.85 -13.77
CA ASN A 566 20.16 -1.90 -14.73
C ASN A 566 19.84 -3.25 -14.09
N LYS A 567 20.41 -3.55 -12.91
CA LYS A 567 20.09 -4.78 -12.16
C LYS A 567 18.61 -4.88 -11.74
N ASP A 568 17.91 -3.74 -11.63
CA ASP A 568 16.50 -3.68 -11.21
C ASP A 568 15.54 -3.50 -12.40
N LYS A 569 16.07 -3.18 -13.60
CA LYS A 569 15.28 -3.07 -14.84
C LYS A 569 14.87 -4.42 -15.38
N ILE A 570 13.64 -4.52 -15.82
CA ILE A 570 13.09 -5.68 -16.52
C ILE A 570 13.10 -5.45 -18.04
N SER A 571 12.92 -4.20 -18.45
CA SER A 571 12.97 -3.74 -19.85
C SER A 571 13.17 -2.22 -19.85
N ASP A 572 13.25 -1.61 -21.03
CA ASP A 572 13.34 -0.16 -21.19
C ASP A 572 12.15 0.62 -20.58
N TYR A 573 11.04 -0.06 -20.30
CA TYR A 573 9.81 0.54 -19.78
C TYR A 573 9.38 -0.01 -18.42
N ARG A 574 10.16 -0.95 -17.84
CA ARG A 574 9.76 -1.65 -16.62
C ARG A 574 10.91 -1.82 -15.64
N VAL A 575 10.60 -1.62 -14.37
CA VAL A 575 11.55 -1.77 -13.27
C VAL A 575 10.89 -2.45 -12.08
N ALA A 576 11.67 -3.18 -11.29
CA ALA A 576 11.25 -3.72 -10.00
C ALA A 576 11.62 -2.74 -8.89
N GLN A 577 10.64 -2.40 -8.04
CA GLN A 577 10.85 -1.61 -6.82
C GLN A 577 10.19 -2.30 -5.63
N SER A 578 10.60 -1.91 -4.42
CA SER A 578 10.12 -2.50 -3.17
C SER A 578 9.83 -1.40 -2.15
N GLY A 579 8.78 -1.62 -1.37
CA GLY A 579 8.33 -0.72 -0.30
C GLY A 579 6.84 -0.87 -0.04
N THR A 580 6.36 -0.41 1.09
CA THR A 580 4.93 -0.18 1.32
C THR A 580 4.39 0.85 0.32
N SER A 581 5.28 1.68 -0.23
CA SER A 581 5.03 2.57 -1.37
C SER A 581 4.54 1.85 -2.64
N MET A 582 4.79 0.54 -2.79
CA MET A 582 4.32 -0.28 -3.92
C MET A 582 3.06 -1.05 -3.56
N ALA A 583 2.87 -1.40 -2.29
CA ALA A 583 1.65 -2.01 -1.76
C ALA A 583 0.47 -1.02 -1.75
N CYS A 584 0.74 0.23 -1.42
CA CYS A 584 -0.25 1.31 -1.40
C CYS A 584 -0.95 1.47 -2.77
N PRO A 585 -0.26 1.72 -3.90
CA PRO A 585 -0.91 1.88 -5.21
C PRO A 585 -1.57 0.60 -5.73
N ALA A 586 -1.10 -0.59 -5.37
CA ALA A 586 -1.80 -1.83 -5.66
C ALA A 586 -3.19 -1.84 -5.02
N SER A 587 -3.29 -1.36 -3.77
CA SER A 587 -4.53 -1.21 -3.02
C SER A 587 -5.40 -0.07 -3.55
N VAL A 588 -4.79 1.06 -3.94
CA VAL A 588 -5.49 2.17 -4.62
C VAL A 588 -6.20 1.68 -5.86
N GLY A 589 -5.49 0.91 -6.71
CA GLY A 589 -6.10 0.31 -7.89
C GLY A 589 -7.28 -0.61 -7.55
N ALA A 590 -7.14 -1.46 -6.52
CA ALA A 590 -8.23 -2.33 -6.07
C ALA A 590 -9.44 -1.54 -5.54
N ILE A 591 -9.20 -0.51 -4.72
CA ILE A 591 -10.28 0.36 -4.22
C ILE A 591 -10.93 1.14 -5.38
N ALA A 592 -10.19 1.51 -6.44
CA ALA A 592 -10.77 2.13 -7.62
C ALA A 592 -11.77 1.19 -8.34
N LEU A 593 -11.47 -0.11 -8.43
CA LEU A 593 -12.44 -1.10 -8.95
C LEU A 593 -13.68 -1.16 -8.05
N TYR A 594 -13.49 -1.13 -6.73
CA TYR A 594 -14.61 -1.13 -5.78
C TYR A 594 -15.48 0.14 -5.91
N LEU A 595 -14.85 1.32 -6.08
CA LEU A 595 -15.55 2.58 -6.29
C LEU A 595 -16.24 2.64 -7.66
N GLN A 596 -15.74 1.96 -8.69
CA GLN A 596 -16.47 1.81 -9.96
C GLN A 596 -17.80 1.09 -9.75
N LYS A 597 -17.85 0.06 -8.90
CA LYS A 597 -19.08 -0.64 -8.54
C LYS A 597 -19.96 0.18 -7.58
N ASN A 598 -19.34 0.88 -6.64
CA ASN A 598 -19.96 1.57 -5.51
C ASN A 598 -19.51 3.04 -5.45
N PRO A 599 -19.91 3.92 -6.39
CA PRO A 599 -19.32 5.26 -6.55
C PRO A 599 -19.56 6.22 -5.38
N SER A 600 -20.53 5.93 -4.55
CA SER A 600 -20.86 6.71 -3.34
C SER A 600 -20.44 6.00 -2.05
N ALA A 601 -19.55 5.01 -2.11
CA ALA A 601 -19.10 4.30 -0.91
C ALA A 601 -18.37 5.27 0.03
N THR A 602 -18.76 5.28 1.30
CA THR A 602 -18.06 6.02 2.35
C THR A 602 -16.78 5.31 2.76
N TYR A 603 -15.85 6.04 3.40
CA TYR A 603 -14.66 5.42 4.01
C TYR A 603 -15.04 4.21 4.89
N GLN A 604 -16.10 4.35 5.70
CA GLN A 604 -16.54 3.30 6.61
C GLN A 604 -16.96 2.04 5.85
N GLN A 605 -17.63 2.18 4.72
CA GLN A 605 -18.03 1.06 3.88
C GLN A 605 -16.83 0.40 3.19
N VAL A 606 -15.87 1.20 2.73
CA VAL A 606 -14.63 0.69 2.13
C VAL A 606 -13.82 -0.09 3.17
N ILE A 607 -13.59 0.47 4.35
CA ILE A 607 -12.78 -0.18 5.39
C ILE A 607 -13.45 -1.46 5.90
N LEU A 608 -14.76 -1.46 6.10
CA LEU A 608 -15.50 -2.67 6.48
C LEU A 608 -15.44 -3.75 5.39
N SER A 609 -15.54 -3.35 4.13
CA SER A 609 -15.41 -4.30 3.01
C SER A 609 -14.02 -4.90 2.95
N LEU A 610 -12.96 -4.09 3.13
CA LEU A 610 -11.58 -4.56 3.24
C LEU A 610 -11.41 -5.58 4.37
N GLN A 611 -11.92 -5.25 5.56
CA GLN A 611 -11.80 -6.08 6.76
C GLN A 611 -12.54 -7.41 6.64
N GLN A 612 -13.78 -7.37 6.15
CA GLN A 612 -14.64 -8.56 6.04
C GLN A 612 -14.23 -9.54 4.95
N ASN A 613 -13.55 -9.03 3.92
CA ASN A 613 -13.13 -9.82 2.76
C ASN A 613 -11.60 -10.00 2.68
N ALA A 614 -10.89 -9.71 3.77
CA ALA A 614 -9.46 -9.93 3.85
C ALA A 614 -9.12 -11.42 3.74
N ARG A 615 -8.18 -11.77 2.88
CA ARG A 615 -7.73 -13.14 2.70
C ARG A 615 -6.69 -13.52 3.75
N THR A 616 -6.80 -14.73 4.26
CA THR A 616 -5.85 -15.35 5.19
C THR A 616 -5.15 -16.54 4.53
N ASP A 617 -3.94 -16.82 4.95
CA ASP A 617 -3.15 -17.99 4.54
C ASP A 617 -2.13 -18.38 5.63
N ASN A 618 -1.28 -19.36 5.33
CA ASN A 618 -0.28 -19.85 6.29
C ASN A 618 0.69 -18.74 6.76
N PHE A 619 0.96 -17.73 5.94
CA PHE A 619 1.84 -16.62 6.32
C PHE A 619 1.15 -15.67 7.30
N THR A 620 -0.13 -15.37 7.09
CA THR A 620 -0.87 -14.48 8.00
C THR A 620 -1.05 -15.09 9.39
N ALA A 621 -1.00 -16.42 9.51
CA ALA A 621 -1.09 -17.12 10.78
C ALA A 621 0.21 -17.07 11.61
N THR A 622 1.36 -16.68 11.03
CA THR A 622 2.65 -16.68 11.72
C THR A 622 2.81 -15.57 12.75
N SER A 623 2.04 -14.49 12.63
CA SER A 623 2.12 -13.31 13.52
C SER A 623 1.00 -13.29 14.59
N GLY A 624 0.37 -14.41 14.86
CA GLY A 624 -0.73 -14.55 15.82
C GLY A 624 -2.11 -14.44 15.17
N SER A 625 -3.14 -14.32 16.00
CA SER A 625 -4.52 -14.18 15.52
C SER A 625 -4.73 -12.85 14.80
N LEU A 626 -5.56 -12.85 13.76
CA LEU A 626 -6.01 -11.64 13.10
C LEU A 626 -7.28 -11.07 13.77
N PRO A 627 -7.47 -9.74 13.76
CA PRO A 627 -6.53 -8.74 13.23
C PRO A 627 -5.33 -8.52 14.17
N ASN A 628 -4.17 -8.17 13.61
CA ASN A 628 -2.96 -7.85 14.36
C ASN A 628 -2.19 -6.66 13.74
N ASN A 629 -1.18 -6.18 14.45
CA ASN A 629 -0.46 -4.97 14.06
C ASN A 629 0.54 -5.15 12.89
N THR A 630 0.74 -6.37 12.39
CA THR A 630 1.63 -6.68 11.26
C THR A 630 0.84 -6.83 9.97
N TRP A 631 -0.24 -7.61 10.01
CA TRP A 631 -1.05 -7.95 8.86
C TRP A 631 -2.34 -7.14 8.75
N GLY A 632 -2.70 -6.39 9.81
CA GLY A 632 -4.03 -5.83 9.93
C GLY A 632 -5.08 -6.95 9.97
N TYR A 633 -6.06 -6.86 9.10
CA TYR A 633 -7.07 -7.89 8.92
C TYR A 633 -6.65 -9.03 7.98
N GLY A 634 -5.48 -8.92 7.33
CA GLY A 634 -4.94 -9.93 6.41
C GLY A 634 -4.47 -9.35 5.09
N LYS A 635 -4.63 -10.10 4.00
CA LYS A 635 -4.25 -9.70 2.63
C LYS A 635 -5.46 -9.18 1.86
N LEU A 636 -5.29 -8.08 1.14
CA LEU A 636 -6.34 -7.49 0.32
C LEU A 636 -6.81 -8.46 -0.77
N ASP A 637 -8.12 -8.61 -0.91
CA ASP A 637 -8.78 -9.46 -1.91
C ASP A 637 -9.91 -8.69 -2.60
N ILE A 638 -9.63 -8.16 -3.78
CA ILE A 638 -10.62 -7.36 -4.52
C ILE A 638 -11.74 -8.21 -5.11
N PHE A 639 -11.48 -9.46 -5.43
CA PHE A 639 -12.50 -10.34 -5.99
C PHE A 639 -13.62 -10.60 -4.97
N ASP A 640 -13.25 -10.93 -3.73
CA ASP A 640 -14.23 -11.16 -2.68
C ASP A 640 -14.91 -9.85 -2.23
N MET A 641 -14.18 -8.72 -2.19
CA MET A 641 -14.78 -7.40 -1.96
C MET A 641 -15.87 -7.05 -2.97
N LEU A 642 -15.64 -7.34 -4.26
CA LEU A 642 -16.62 -7.05 -5.32
C LEU A 642 -17.78 -8.06 -5.35
N ASN A 643 -17.57 -9.28 -4.87
CA ASN A 643 -18.64 -10.27 -4.74
C ASN A 643 -19.50 -10.08 -3.48
N SER A 644 -18.97 -9.41 -2.46
CA SER A 644 -19.72 -9.12 -1.25
C SER A 644 -20.77 -8.02 -1.48
N THR A 645 -21.80 -8.03 -0.65
CA THR A 645 -22.73 -6.89 -0.58
C THR A 645 -22.03 -5.72 0.10
N MET A 646 -22.34 -4.49 -0.33
CA MET A 646 -21.82 -3.29 0.33
C MET A 646 -22.18 -3.33 1.83
N PRO A 647 -21.20 -3.22 2.75
CA PRO A 647 -21.52 -3.22 4.17
C PRO A 647 -22.45 -2.05 4.53
N VAL A 648 -23.53 -2.37 5.20
CA VAL A 648 -24.40 -1.35 5.81
C VAL A 648 -23.73 -0.88 7.10
N GLY A 649 -22.79 -0.06 7.09
CA GLY A 649 -21.97 0.59 8.12
C GLY A 649 -22.30 0.38 9.62
N VAL A 650 -22.70 -0.84 10.03
CA VAL A 650 -23.05 -1.21 11.40
C VAL A 650 -22.10 -2.33 11.83
N ARG A 651 -21.32 -2.09 12.86
CA ARG A 651 -20.41 -3.08 13.46
C ARG A 651 -21.13 -3.85 14.57
N PRO A 652 -20.83 -5.16 14.77
CA PRO A 652 -21.23 -5.83 16.00
C PRO A 652 -20.63 -5.11 17.22
N LEU A 653 -21.45 -4.87 18.25
CA LEU A 653 -20.95 -4.23 19.48
C LEU A 653 -19.82 -5.05 20.13
N SER A 654 -19.88 -6.37 20.00
CA SER A 654 -18.83 -7.28 20.47
C SER A 654 -17.44 -7.04 19.84
N SER A 655 -17.36 -6.34 18.70
CA SER A 655 -16.10 -5.93 18.06
C SER A 655 -15.60 -4.57 18.54
N SER A 656 -16.35 -3.86 19.40
CA SER A 656 -15.94 -2.57 19.94
C SER A 656 -14.99 -2.77 21.13
N ALA A 657 -13.81 -2.18 21.05
CA ALA A 657 -12.88 -2.15 22.17
C ALA A 657 -13.29 -1.15 23.28
N PHE A 658 -14.19 -0.23 23.00
CA PHE A 658 -14.54 0.90 23.87
C PHE A 658 -16.01 0.96 24.29
N LEU A 659 -16.87 0.03 23.85
CA LEU A 659 -18.28 -0.06 24.22
C LEU A 659 -18.62 -1.49 24.67
N GLU A 660 -19.26 -1.63 25.81
CA GLU A 660 -19.77 -2.89 26.36
C GLU A 660 -21.22 -2.75 26.79
N LEU A 661 -22.05 -3.72 26.47
CA LEU A 661 -23.46 -3.78 26.88
C LEU A 661 -23.65 -4.94 27.87
N TYR A 662 -24.04 -4.63 29.10
CA TYR A 662 -24.18 -5.60 30.18
C TYR A 662 -25.28 -5.16 31.20
N PRO A 663 -26.12 -6.08 31.72
CA PRO A 663 -26.20 -7.49 31.40
C PRO A 663 -26.90 -7.77 30.08
N ASN A 664 -26.52 -8.89 29.44
CA ASN A 664 -27.23 -9.46 28.30
C ASN A 664 -27.10 -11.01 28.37
N PRO A 665 -28.18 -11.76 28.70
CA PRO A 665 -29.58 -11.33 28.81
C PRO A 665 -29.87 -10.31 29.92
N ALA A 666 -30.88 -9.44 29.67
CA ALA A 666 -31.34 -8.42 30.58
C ALA A 666 -32.74 -8.75 31.15
N HIS A 667 -33.10 -8.18 32.28
CA HIS A 667 -34.48 -8.24 32.83
C HIS A 667 -35.23 -6.94 32.52
N SER A 668 -35.09 -5.95 33.40
CA SER A 668 -35.77 -4.66 33.26
C SER A 668 -34.86 -3.55 32.73
N SER A 669 -33.54 -3.76 32.71
CA SER A 669 -32.58 -2.78 32.23
C SER A 669 -31.27 -3.44 31.81
N THR A 670 -30.50 -2.74 30.97
CA THR A 670 -29.10 -3.00 30.68
C THR A 670 -28.32 -1.72 30.71
N ALA A 671 -27.00 -1.77 30.74
CA ALA A 671 -26.15 -0.61 30.74
C ALA A 671 -25.09 -0.69 29.61
N LEU A 672 -24.82 0.45 28.99
CA LEU A 672 -23.73 0.63 28.02
C LEU A 672 -22.56 1.30 28.73
N TYR A 673 -21.46 0.58 28.85
CA TYR A 673 -20.19 1.10 29.36
C TYR A 673 -19.35 1.72 28.24
N VAL A 674 -18.89 2.94 28.44
CA VAL A 674 -18.15 3.73 27.47
C VAL A 674 -16.72 3.92 27.96
N LYS A 675 -15.74 3.42 27.21
CA LYS A 675 -14.32 3.43 27.63
C LYS A 675 -13.48 4.52 26.94
N ARG A 676 -14.09 5.36 26.10
CA ARG A 676 -13.48 6.56 25.51
C ARG A 676 -14.48 7.71 25.50
N ASP A 677 -14.01 8.94 25.34
CA ASP A 677 -14.87 10.10 25.14
C ASP A 677 -15.63 9.98 23.80
N VAL A 678 -16.93 10.32 23.83
CA VAL A 678 -17.83 10.33 22.68
C VAL A 678 -18.58 11.65 22.67
N ALA A 679 -18.46 12.44 21.61
CA ALA A 679 -19.08 13.75 21.48
C ALA A 679 -20.62 13.64 21.36
N GLN A 680 -21.09 12.67 20.55
CA GLN A 680 -22.52 12.39 20.41
C GLN A 680 -22.77 10.87 20.37
N MET A 681 -23.78 10.42 21.10
CA MET A 681 -24.23 9.04 21.16
C MET A 681 -25.74 8.96 21.00
N ASN A 682 -26.19 8.12 20.06
CA ASN A 682 -27.56 7.74 19.84
C ASN A 682 -27.74 6.25 20.03
N ILE A 683 -28.71 5.84 20.85
CA ILE A 683 -29.01 4.45 21.15
C ILE A 683 -30.46 4.19 20.73
N GLN A 684 -30.69 3.15 19.92
CA GLN A 684 -32.04 2.71 19.55
C GLN A 684 -32.19 1.22 19.89
N VAL A 685 -33.29 0.91 20.59
CA VAL A 685 -33.72 -0.50 20.75
C VAL A 685 -34.86 -0.73 19.76
N VAL A 686 -34.67 -1.73 18.87
CA VAL A 686 -35.63 -2.05 17.81
C VAL A 686 -36.08 -3.51 17.90
N ASP A 687 -37.32 -3.77 17.51
CA ASP A 687 -37.80 -5.15 17.38
C ASP A 687 -37.27 -5.82 16.11
N LEU A 688 -37.51 -7.11 15.94
CA LEU A 688 -37.01 -7.87 14.78
C LEU A 688 -37.63 -7.44 13.43
N SER A 689 -38.69 -6.62 13.46
CA SER A 689 -39.26 -6.01 12.26
C SER A 689 -38.59 -4.65 11.91
N GLY A 690 -37.67 -4.17 12.75
CA GLY A 690 -36.98 -2.89 12.58
C GLY A 690 -37.71 -1.69 13.15
N ARG A 691 -38.82 -1.89 13.89
CA ARG A 691 -39.56 -0.82 14.55
C ARG A 691 -38.80 -0.36 15.78
N VAL A 692 -38.57 0.96 15.90
CA VAL A 692 -37.94 1.56 17.08
C VAL A 692 -38.89 1.47 18.27
N MET A 693 -38.47 0.78 19.29
CA MET A 693 -39.17 0.59 20.55
C MET A 693 -38.74 1.62 21.57
N GLN A 694 -37.48 2.04 21.52
CA GLN A 694 -36.91 3.04 22.44
C GLN A 694 -35.74 3.76 21.77
N GLN A 695 -35.53 5.05 22.13
CA GLN A 695 -34.40 5.83 21.65
C GLN A 695 -33.89 6.74 22.77
N LEU A 696 -32.54 6.78 22.91
CA LEU A 696 -31.83 7.67 23.82
C LEU A 696 -30.77 8.42 23.05
N SER A 697 -30.52 9.68 23.42
CA SER A 697 -29.44 10.50 22.88
C SER A 697 -28.66 11.13 24.01
N GLN A 698 -27.34 11.11 23.93
CA GLN A 698 -26.40 11.67 24.91
C GLN A 698 -25.33 12.48 24.19
N SER A 699 -24.90 13.58 24.81
CA SER A 699 -23.80 14.41 24.29
C SER A 699 -22.68 14.49 25.33
N ASN A 700 -21.43 14.60 24.85
CA ASN A 700 -20.25 14.74 25.70
C ASN A 700 -20.11 13.61 26.74
N VAL A 701 -20.26 12.38 26.29
CA VAL A 701 -20.11 11.19 27.13
C VAL A 701 -18.61 10.95 27.37
N THR A 702 -18.20 10.99 28.64
CA THR A 702 -16.80 10.78 29.01
C THR A 702 -16.44 9.30 29.18
N ALA A 703 -15.15 8.97 28.99
CA ALA A 703 -14.64 7.63 29.27
C ALA A 703 -14.94 7.21 30.72
N GLY A 704 -15.42 5.99 30.92
CA GLY A 704 -15.89 5.47 32.21
C GLY A 704 -17.38 5.69 32.49
N ALA A 705 -18.09 6.39 31.61
CA ALA A 705 -19.52 6.56 31.76
C ALA A 705 -20.31 5.27 31.59
N GLU A 706 -21.37 5.12 32.37
CA GLU A 706 -22.35 4.05 32.27
C GLU A 706 -23.72 4.66 31.90
N ILE A 707 -24.25 4.26 30.73
CA ILE A 707 -25.54 4.73 30.24
C ILE A 707 -26.58 3.63 30.44
N SER A 708 -27.51 3.84 31.37
CA SER A 708 -28.60 2.90 31.63
C SER A 708 -29.65 2.94 30.50
N ILE A 709 -30.07 1.78 30.05
CA ILE A 709 -31.16 1.59 29.08
C ILE A 709 -32.29 0.85 29.81
N ASP A 710 -33.39 1.55 30.04
CA ASP A 710 -34.58 0.97 30.69
C ASP A 710 -35.34 0.10 29.67
N LEU A 711 -35.50 -1.17 29.96
CA LEU A 711 -36.19 -2.14 29.12
C LEU A 711 -37.52 -2.62 29.72
N SER A 712 -37.96 -2.01 30.86
CA SER A 712 -39.09 -2.47 31.63
C SER A 712 -40.43 -2.42 30.88
N SER A 713 -40.53 -1.56 29.86
CA SER A 713 -41.72 -1.43 29.02
C SER A 713 -41.78 -2.44 27.86
N LEU A 714 -40.71 -3.21 27.66
CA LEU A 714 -40.59 -4.15 26.53
C LEU A 714 -40.99 -5.57 26.96
N SER A 715 -41.68 -6.27 26.09
CA SER A 715 -42.02 -7.69 26.29
C SER A 715 -40.76 -8.57 26.28
N LYS A 716 -40.85 -9.72 26.96
CA LYS A 716 -39.79 -10.75 26.87
C LYS A 716 -39.59 -11.15 25.44
N GLY A 717 -38.31 -11.22 25.00
CA GLY A 717 -37.96 -11.51 23.63
C GLY A 717 -36.60 -11.04 23.23
N VAL A 718 -36.30 -11.12 21.92
CA VAL A 718 -35.05 -10.69 21.32
C VAL A 718 -35.27 -9.35 20.60
N TYR A 719 -34.40 -8.41 20.89
CA TYR A 719 -34.37 -7.08 20.26
C TYR A 719 -32.98 -6.81 19.71
N LEU A 720 -32.87 -5.82 18.83
CA LEU A 720 -31.58 -5.28 18.37
C LEU A 720 -31.34 -3.93 19.03
N VAL A 721 -30.13 -3.72 19.51
CA VAL A 721 -29.67 -2.42 19.99
C VAL A 721 -28.75 -1.84 18.93
N HIS A 722 -29.17 -0.74 18.32
CA HIS A 722 -28.38 0.04 17.40
C HIS A 722 -27.77 1.24 18.13
N LEU A 723 -26.48 1.39 17.99
CA LEU A 723 -25.68 2.41 18.65
C LEU A 723 -24.95 3.24 17.60
N GLN A 724 -25.04 4.53 17.70
CA GLN A 724 -24.20 5.46 16.98
C GLN A 724 -23.38 6.24 18.00
N ALA A 725 -22.06 6.14 17.95
CA ALA A 725 -21.10 6.83 18.79
C ALA A 725 -20.19 7.66 17.88
N ASP A 726 -20.42 8.97 17.80
CA ASP A 726 -19.88 9.86 16.78
C ASP A 726 -20.21 9.34 15.37
N ASP A 727 -19.17 8.98 14.57
CA ASP A 727 -19.35 8.42 13.24
C ASP A 727 -19.46 6.89 13.20
N ASP A 728 -19.15 6.23 14.33
CA ASP A 728 -19.19 4.77 14.43
C ASP A 728 -20.61 4.27 14.72
N ARG A 729 -21.00 3.18 14.03
CA ARG A 729 -22.29 2.52 14.25
C ARG A 729 -22.07 1.07 14.64
N TYR A 730 -22.78 0.65 15.69
CA TYR A 730 -22.71 -0.71 16.23
C TYR A 730 -24.12 -1.29 16.34
N SER A 731 -24.20 -2.61 16.28
CA SER A 731 -25.43 -3.35 16.57
C SER A 731 -25.12 -4.59 17.39
N THR A 732 -26.03 -4.89 18.32
CA THR A 732 -25.96 -6.15 19.07
C THR A 732 -27.39 -6.65 19.33
N ARG A 733 -27.49 -7.95 19.59
CA ARG A 733 -28.74 -8.51 20.12
C ARG A 733 -28.78 -8.36 21.62
N ILE A 734 -29.96 -8.02 22.14
CA ILE A 734 -30.26 -8.11 23.54
C ILE A 734 -31.46 -9.05 23.76
N MET A 735 -31.37 -9.92 24.74
CA MET A 735 -32.45 -10.80 25.14
C MET A 735 -33.07 -10.29 26.45
N ILE A 736 -34.36 -10.05 26.45
CA ILE A 736 -35.12 -9.67 27.64
C ILE A 736 -35.80 -10.93 28.20
N GLN A 737 -35.53 -11.24 29.49
CA GLN A 737 -36.01 -12.44 30.18
C GLN A 737 -37.10 -12.14 31.20
#